data_af26bf88cb9a5a5d4445af0f4b78ebfe
#
_entry.id   af26bf88cb9a5a5d4445af0f4b78ebfe
#
_cell.length_a   1.000
_cell.length_b   1.000
_cell.length_c   1.000
_cell.angle_alpha   90.00
_cell.angle_beta   90.00
_cell.angle_gamma   90.00
#
_symmetry.space_group_name_H-M   'P 1'
#
loop_
_entity.id
_entity.type
_entity.pdbx_description
1 polymer ?
#
loop_
_entity_poly.entity_id
_entity_poly.type
_entity_poly.pdbx_seq_one_letter_code
_entity_poly.pdbx_strand_id
1 'polypeptide(L)'
;MNGDILAAGLLAMLAAGNVRAGELWQAAPEGVPGAVLVTSTEAGKTTFECVGYADLAAKRKMTPDTVFWMASNTKGVAAATALAVVGEGKLMLDDPVEKYFPSWKKLAAKERPTLRMLLAHTSGLPFFTDKPLPSPGMAALAERAAEQPLAYEPGTKYQYSNLGIDVAMAMVEKAIGKPFDVVMAERIFKPLGMTDTTFVPSADQRARQAVVYRLSDTKPPEPMVVDRGLAAPYLTYGTHPEAGGGLLSTPRDMIKFFRMIADGGKAPDGTVIIPPYLMKAWQTKQTPSGDANSYSLGMSVDESGSLSHGGQCYTWCEANVKTRRARLFMVNFCGKSAAYSDFRENWQAVTDLSSKWYWYPSCYLGMDGTKEQRQALIRELWDHPAAAETKLWPEGKVPFRKDDKPIRFVENELWQRNLVVSDINDPFFVFYPAKGVQNAPVAVIFPGGGYSVLGWNKEGTEVAAWLNANGMSAAVLLYRAPDQRKAALCDAQRAIGLLRRDAAKYGIDPKKVGVIGFSAGANLAVAVSTNWRQRAYERVDDADDQSCRPDFQLPIYLWDVLERDAKAEWIAPLQDNGKEPKIRAEYPVDAETPPAFLAQAKDDFCQIETTTTYFRALQAAGVKNCHLELMAFGGHGYGLRKVGNPTDVWSDLAADWLKNLLK
;
A
#
# COMPACT_ATOMS: atom_id res chain seq x y z
N MET A 1 24.23 23.58 10.75
CA MET A 1 25.10 23.65 9.55
C MET A 1 25.78 22.32 9.15
N ASN A 2 25.62 21.24 9.92
CA ASN A 2 26.27 19.94 9.60
C ASN A 2 25.32 18.85 9.04
N GLY A 3 24.02 19.08 9.00
CA GLY A 3 23.04 18.12 8.47
C GLY A 3 22.90 18.17 6.94
N ASP A 4 23.00 19.37 6.37
CA ASP A 4 22.70 19.60 4.95
C ASP A 4 23.78 19.11 3.98
N ILE A 5 25.05 19.05 4.45
CA ILE A 5 26.17 18.57 3.64
C ILE A 5 26.19 17.03 3.57
N LEU A 6 25.70 16.35 4.60
CA LEU A 6 25.60 14.88 4.62
C LEU A 6 24.47 14.37 3.69
N ALA A 7 23.34 15.05 3.64
CA ALA A 7 22.21 14.68 2.76
C ALA A 7 22.56 14.83 1.27
N ALA A 8 23.23 15.92 0.90
CA ALA A 8 23.62 16.17 -0.50
C ALA A 8 24.74 15.22 -1.00
N GLY A 9 25.68 14.84 -0.13
CA GLY A 9 26.72 13.87 -0.45
C GLY A 9 26.19 12.44 -0.60
N LEU A 10 25.20 12.09 0.19
CA LEU A 10 24.55 10.78 0.18
C LEU A 10 23.73 10.54 -1.10
N LEU A 11 22.99 11.55 -1.55
CA LEU A 11 22.19 11.51 -2.79
C LEU A 11 23.07 11.33 -4.05
N ALA A 12 24.25 11.97 -4.09
CA ALA A 12 25.18 11.82 -5.20
C ALA A 12 25.81 10.42 -5.26
N MET A 13 25.97 9.74 -4.13
CA MET A 13 26.52 8.38 -4.04
C MET A 13 25.48 7.30 -4.39
N LEU A 14 24.19 7.50 -4.08
CA LEU A 14 23.09 6.61 -4.48
C LEU A 14 22.92 6.55 -6.00
N ALA A 15 23.02 7.68 -6.68
CA ALA A 15 22.93 7.79 -8.14
C ALA A 15 24.05 7.04 -8.88
N ALA A 16 25.19 6.80 -8.21
CA ALA A 16 26.33 6.09 -8.77
C ALA A 16 26.31 4.56 -8.60
N GLY A 17 25.26 3.99 -7.97
CA GLY A 17 25.12 2.53 -7.77
C GLY A 17 26.13 1.92 -6.78
N ASN A 18 26.89 2.72 -6.05
CA ASN A 18 28.01 2.27 -5.20
C ASN A 18 27.78 2.43 -3.71
N VAL A 19 26.60 2.87 -3.23
CA VAL A 19 26.32 3.03 -1.81
C VAL A 19 25.87 1.71 -1.23
N ARG A 20 26.59 1.22 -0.23
CA ARG A 20 26.14 0.13 0.64
C ARG A 20 25.08 0.69 1.58
N ALA A 21 23.97 -0.02 1.74
CA ALA A 21 22.89 0.36 2.67
C ALA A 21 23.42 0.73 4.08
N GLY A 22 24.52 0.10 4.55
CA GLY A 22 25.18 0.39 5.83
C GLY A 22 25.83 1.76 5.96
N GLU A 23 25.99 2.53 4.88
CA GLU A 23 26.51 3.90 4.93
C GLU A 23 25.41 4.94 5.16
N LEU A 24 24.13 4.54 4.95
CA LEU A 24 22.96 5.41 5.11
C LEU A 24 22.62 5.71 6.59
N TRP A 25 22.99 4.81 7.53
CA TRP A 25 22.51 4.86 8.91
C TRP A 25 23.64 4.72 9.94
N GLN A 26 24.49 5.72 10.04
CA GLN A 26 25.55 5.74 11.07
C GLN A 26 24.99 5.96 12.49
N ALA A 27 23.74 6.46 12.61
CA ALA A 27 23.03 6.61 13.89
C ALA A 27 21.54 6.34 13.70
N ALA A 28 20.86 5.83 14.75
CA ALA A 28 19.40 5.77 14.75
C ALA A 28 18.83 7.21 14.67
N PRO A 29 17.74 7.44 13.93
CA PRO A 29 17.05 8.72 13.96
C PRO A 29 16.71 9.14 15.39
N GLU A 30 16.68 10.44 15.66
CA GLU A 30 16.29 10.95 16.96
C GLU A 30 14.90 10.41 17.34
N GLY A 31 14.74 9.88 18.55
CA GLY A 31 13.49 9.26 19.01
C GLY A 31 13.30 7.77 18.68
N VAL A 32 14.18 7.14 17.88
CA VAL A 32 14.14 5.70 17.61
C VAL A 32 15.12 4.98 18.56
N PRO A 33 14.65 4.10 19.47
CA PRO A 33 15.53 3.40 20.41
C PRO A 33 16.59 2.55 19.71
N GLY A 34 16.18 1.70 18.79
CA GLY A 34 17.10 0.89 18.02
C GLY A 34 16.42 -0.05 17.03
N ALA A 35 17.20 -0.50 16.05
CA ALA A 35 16.76 -1.43 15.02
C ALA A 35 17.92 -2.33 14.55
N VAL A 36 17.55 -3.48 13.98
CA VAL A 36 18.42 -4.30 13.15
C VAL A 36 17.73 -4.52 11.80
N LEU A 37 18.35 -4.02 10.76
CA LEU A 37 17.88 -4.11 9.39
C LEU A 37 18.67 -5.22 8.70
N VAL A 38 17.96 -6.15 8.05
CA VAL A 38 18.62 -7.29 7.40
C VAL A 38 18.15 -7.39 5.96
N THR A 39 19.09 -7.54 5.05
CA THR A 39 18.80 -7.83 3.63
C THR A 39 19.56 -9.08 3.21
N SER A 40 18.91 -9.92 2.39
CA SER A 40 19.54 -11.06 1.75
C SER A 40 19.27 -11.03 0.26
N THR A 41 20.35 -11.03 -0.53
CA THR A 41 20.30 -10.94 -2.00
C THR A 41 19.90 -12.30 -2.61
N GLU A 42 19.63 -12.30 -3.91
CA GLU A 42 19.37 -13.52 -4.70
C GLU A 42 20.47 -14.59 -4.51
N ALA A 43 21.73 -14.18 -4.48
CA ALA A 43 22.88 -15.05 -4.26
C ALA A 43 23.05 -15.50 -2.79
N GLY A 44 22.12 -15.14 -1.88
CA GLY A 44 22.17 -15.52 -0.46
C GLY A 44 23.11 -14.66 0.39
N LYS A 45 23.77 -13.63 -0.16
CA LYS A 45 24.59 -12.72 0.64
C LYS A 45 23.69 -11.91 1.57
N THR A 46 23.96 -12.02 2.88
CA THR A 46 23.19 -11.35 3.93
C THR A 46 24.00 -10.21 4.53
N THR A 47 23.33 -9.05 4.71
CA THR A 47 23.88 -7.85 5.34
C THR A 47 23.04 -7.51 6.56
N PHE A 48 23.70 -7.12 7.65
CA PHE A 48 23.09 -6.66 8.91
C PHE A 48 23.51 -5.23 9.17
N GLU A 49 22.52 -4.36 9.38
CA GLU A 49 22.72 -2.97 9.77
C GLU A 49 22.07 -2.76 11.13
N CYS A 50 22.90 -2.47 12.13
CA CYS A 50 22.48 -2.32 13.50
C CYS A 50 22.58 -0.86 13.92
N VAL A 51 21.46 -0.25 14.32
CA VAL A 51 21.40 1.15 14.76
C VAL A 51 20.79 1.26 16.14
N GLY A 52 21.25 2.22 16.94
CA GLY A 52 20.75 2.49 18.29
C GLY A 52 21.01 1.39 19.30
N TYR A 53 20.10 1.25 20.25
CA TYR A 53 20.29 0.47 21.46
C TYR A 53 19.19 -0.58 21.65
N ALA A 54 19.58 -1.77 22.05
CA ALA A 54 18.69 -2.81 22.54
C ALA A 54 18.17 -2.49 23.95
N ASP A 55 18.92 -1.68 24.70
CA ASP A 55 18.56 -1.16 26.01
C ASP A 55 19.14 0.25 26.16
N LEU A 56 18.28 1.27 26.21
CA LEU A 56 18.69 2.68 26.32
C LEU A 56 19.34 2.98 27.69
N ALA A 57 18.79 2.41 28.76
CA ALA A 57 19.29 2.66 30.11
C ALA A 57 20.67 2.05 30.32
N ALA A 58 20.86 0.81 29.89
CA ALA A 58 22.15 0.11 29.96
C ALA A 58 23.12 0.51 28.84
N LYS A 59 22.69 1.33 27.86
CA LYS A 59 23.46 1.68 26.65
C LYS A 59 23.95 0.44 25.87
N ARG A 60 23.18 -0.66 25.94
CA ARG A 60 23.49 -1.90 25.24
C ARG A 60 23.09 -1.77 23.76
N LYS A 61 24.08 -1.76 22.88
CA LYS A 61 23.88 -1.57 21.43
C LYS A 61 23.09 -2.72 20.80
N MET A 62 22.38 -2.42 19.71
CA MET A 62 21.82 -3.44 18.80
C MET A 62 22.93 -4.27 18.16
N THR A 63 22.67 -5.56 17.99
CA THR A 63 23.54 -6.52 17.29
C THR A 63 22.69 -7.52 16.49
N PRO A 64 23.26 -8.25 15.53
CA PRO A 64 22.54 -9.33 14.83
C PRO A 64 22.08 -10.46 15.76
N ASP A 65 22.65 -10.52 16.98
CA ASP A 65 22.37 -11.54 18.00
C ASP A 65 21.47 -10.99 19.13
N THR A 66 20.98 -9.77 19.01
CA THR A 66 19.95 -9.23 19.90
C THR A 66 18.67 -10.06 19.78
N VAL A 67 18.14 -10.50 20.92
CA VAL A 67 16.90 -11.29 20.96
C VAL A 67 15.69 -10.36 20.95
N PHE A 68 14.79 -10.57 20.01
CA PHE A 68 13.54 -9.82 19.86
C PHE A 68 12.34 -10.69 20.18
N TRP A 69 11.28 -10.08 20.70
CA TRP A 69 9.97 -10.67 20.67
C TRP A 69 9.39 -10.55 19.26
N MET A 70 9.13 -11.67 18.62
CA MET A 70 8.69 -11.73 17.23
C MET A 70 7.20 -11.41 17.07
N ALA A 71 6.44 -11.48 18.16
CA ALA A 71 5.00 -11.27 18.14
C ALA A 71 4.35 -12.05 16.98
N SER A 72 3.51 -11.43 16.18
CA SER A 72 2.77 -12.13 15.11
C SER A 72 3.63 -12.69 13.97
N ASN A 73 4.93 -12.36 13.86
CA ASN A 73 5.83 -13.08 12.95
C ASN A 73 5.94 -14.58 13.30
N THR A 74 5.60 -14.96 14.54
CA THR A 74 5.46 -16.36 14.98
C THR A 74 4.54 -17.17 14.07
N LYS A 75 3.46 -16.56 13.54
CA LYS A 75 2.46 -17.23 12.69
C LYS A 75 3.04 -17.81 11.41
N GLY A 76 3.98 -17.10 10.79
CA GLY A 76 4.67 -17.61 9.61
C GLY A 76 5.48 -18.87 9.91
N VAL A 77 6.15 -18.91 11.08
CA VAL A 77 6.92 -20.09 11.53
C VAL A 77 5.98 -21.24 11.94
N ALA A 78 4.86 -20.95 12.59
CA ALA A 78 3.82 -21.93 12.91
C ALA A 78 3.23 -22.54 11.63
N ALA A 79 2.91 -21.71 10.64
CA ALA A 79 2.43 -22.18 9.34
C ALA A 79 3.46 -23.07 8.63
N ALA A 80 4.74 -22.68 8.61
CA ALA A 80 5.81 -23.49 8.06
C ALA A 80 5.92 -24.86 8.76
N THR A 81 5.74 -24.89 10.08
CA THR A 81 5.73 -26.14 10.87
C THR A 81 4.57 -27.03 10.45
N ALA A 82 3.35 -26.48 10.33
CA ALA A 82 2.20 -27.23 9.84
C ALA A 82 2.43 -27.75 8.41
N LEU A 83 2.97 -26.91 7.52
CA LEU A 83 3.28 -27.30 6.14
C LEU A 83 4.34 -28.40 6.04
N ALA A 84 5.36 -28.38 6.90
CA ALA A 84 6.34 -29.46 6.98
C ALA A 84 5.68 -30.79 7.36
N VAL A 85 4.80 -30.76 8.38
CA VAL A 85 4.03 -31.95 8.84
C VAL A 85 3.05 -32.44 7.76
N VAL A 86 2.44 -31.52 7.01
CA VAL A 86 1.61 -31.88 5.83
C VAL A 86 2.48 -32.51 4.74
N GLY A 87 3.68 -31.97 4.50
CA GLY A 87 4.64 -32.56 3.56
C GLY A 87 5.08 -33.98 3.91
N GLU A 88 5.10 -34.32 5.20
CA GLU A 88 5.33 -35.67 5.71
C GLU A 88 4.12 -36.62 5.55
N GLY A 89 2.95 -36.10 5.11
CA GLY A 89 1.70 -36.87 5.00
C GLY A 89 1.05 -37.22 6.34
N LYS A 90 1.45 -36.55 7.43
CA LYS A 90 0.89 -36.77 8.78
C LYS A 90 -0.36 -35.92 9.06
N LEU A 91 -0.54 -34.88 8.29
CA LEU A 91 -1.62 -33.92 8.38
C LEU A 91 -1.99 -33.48 6.96
N MET A 92 -3.24 -33.05 6.73
CA MET A 92 -3.65 -32.48 5.45
C MET A 92 -4.18 -31.05 5.67
N LEU A 93 -3.96 -30.15 4.70
CA LEU A 93 -4.46 -28.77 4.81
C LEU A 93 -5.98 -28.72 4.96
N ASP A 94 -6.68 -29.66 4.36
CA ASP A 94 -8.15 -29.72 4.39
C ASP A 94 -8.68 -30.73 5.44
N ASP A 95 -7.81 -31.22 6.35
CA ASP A 95 -8.26 -31.99 7.50
C ASP A 95 -9.13 -31.11 8.41
N PRO A 96 -10.36 -31.53 8.70
CA PRO A 96 -11.22 -30.81 9.62
C PRO A 96 -10.77 -31.02 11.07
N VAL A 97 -10.96 -30.00 11.90
CA VAL A 97 -10.48 -30.01 13.30
C VAL A 97 -11.05 -31.17 14.12
N GLU A 98 -12.30 -31.61 13.85
CA GLU A 98 -12.91 -32.74 14.57
C GLU A 98 -12.28 -34.09 14.33
N LYS A 99 -11.41 -34.24 13.33
CA LYS A 99 -10.60 -35.44 13.12
C LYS A 99 -9.62 -35.65 14.28
N TYR A 100 -9.16 -34.58 14.89
CA TYR A 100 -8.19 -34.56 15.98
C TYR A 100 -8.81 -34.26 17.33
N PHE A 101 -9.91 -33.48 17.37
CA PHE A 101 -10.63 -33.05 18.56
C PHE A 101 -12.13 -33.34 18.41
N PRO A 102 -12.59 -34.53 18.86
CA PRO A 102 -13.96 -34.98 18.68
C PRO A 102 -15.05 -34.08 19.28
N SER A 103 -14.71 -33.22 20.23
CA SER A 103 -15.64 -32.21 20.80
C SER A 103 -16.22 -31.26 19.73
N TRP A 104 -15.51 -31.03 18.65
CA TRP A 104 -15.99 -30.21 17.55
C TRP A 104 -17.14 -30.83 16.76
N LYS A 105 -17.41 -32.14 16.92
CA LYS A 105 -18.56 -32.84 16.30
C LYS A 105 -19.92 -32.34 16.79
N LYS A 106 -19.95 -31.63 17.92
CA LYS A 106 -21.19 -30.98 18.42
C LYS A 106 -21.65 -29.81 17.54
N LEU A 107 -20.75 -29.21 16.78
CA LEU A 107 -21.05 -28.17 15.79
C LEU A 107 -21.57 -28.81 14.49
N ALA A 108 -22.37 -28.07 13.73
CA ALA A 108 -22.78 -28.50 12.39
C ALA A 108 -21.53 -28.67 11.48
N ALA A 109 -21.59 -29.59 10.49
CA ALA A 109 -20.42 -29.90 9.65
C ALA A 109 -19.83 -28.66 8.97
N LYS A 110 -20.67 -27.72 8.53
CA LYS A 110 -20.26 -26.45 7.93
C LYS A 110 -19.63 -25.44 8.91
N GLU A 111 -19.73 -25.69 10.21
CA GLU A 111 -19.16 -24.87 11.29
C GLU A 111 -17.82 -25.43 11.79
N ARG A 112 -17.26 -26.43 11.13
CA ARG A 112 -16.02 -27.09 11.55
C ARG A 112 -14.88 -26.65 10.64
N PRO A 113 -13.98 -25.78 11.12
CA PRO A 113 -12.89 -25.29 10.28
C PRO A 113 -11.88 -26.38 9.96
N THR A 114 -11.22 -26.25 8.80
CA THR A 114 -10.07 -27.07 8.42
C THR A 114 -8.77 -26.41 8.89
N LEU A 115 -7.65 -27.16 8.86
CA LEU A 115 -6.31 -26.61 9.11
C LEU A 115 -6.03 -25.40 8.22
N ARG A 116 -6.40 -25.46 6.95
CA ARG A 116 -6.28 -24.34 5.99
C ARG A 116 -7.01 -23.09 6.50
N MET A 117 -8.25 -23.22 6.92
CA MET A 117 -9.08 -22.11 7.40
C MET A 117 -8.53 -21.51 8.71
N LEU A 118 -7.97 -22.34 9.58
CA LEU A 118 -7.30 -21.88 10.81
C LEU A 118 -6.06 -21.04 10.48
N LEU A 119 -5.18 -21.53 9.60
CA LEU A 119 -3.96 -20.84 9.19
C LEU A 119 -4.26 -19.58 8.36
N ALA A 120 -5.33 -19.56 7.60
CA ALA A 120 -5.74 -18.43 6.74
C ALA A 120 -6.60 -17.38 7.45
N HIS A 121 -6.89 -17.54 8.74
CA HIS A 121 -7.79 -16.66 9.50
C HIS A 121 -9.22 -16.58 8.94
N THR A 122 -9.69 -17.68 8.36
CA THR A 122 -11.06 -17.79 7.84
C THR A 122 -11.93 -18.77 8.64
N SER A 123 -11.48 -19.13 9.83
CA SER A 123 -12.15 -20.10 10.70
C SER A 123 -13.40 -19.58 11.42
N GLY A 124 -13.62 -18.27 11.48
CA GLY A 124 -14.68 -17.66 12.29
C GLY A 124 -14.38 -17.60 13.80
N LEU A 125 -13.25 -18.14 14.26
CA LEU A 125 -12.86 -18.08 15.67
C LEU A 125 -12.49 -16.66 16.11
N PRO A 126 -12.78 -16.28 17.38
CA PRO A 126 -12.40 -14.99 17.94
C PRO A 126 -10.85 -14.86 18.04
N PHE A 127 -10.39 -13.64 18.36
CA PHE A 127 -8.97 -13.36 18.47
C PHE A 127 -8.30 -14.20 19.58
N PHE A 128 -8.95 -14.29 20.75
CA PHE A 128 -8.58 -15.16 21.89
C PHE A 128 -9.83 -15.79 22.48
N THR A 129 -9.67 -16.81 23.35
CA THR A 129 -10.77 -17.22 24.23
C THR A 129 -10.86 -16.28 25.44
N ASP A 130 -12.07 -15.94 25.85
CA ASP A 130 -12.39 -15.12 27.01
C ASP A 130 -12.50 -15.92 28.31
N LYS A 131 -12.44 -17.25 28.22
CA LYS A 131 -12.60 -18.17 29.35
C LYS A 131 -11.31 -18.87 29.71
N PRO A 132 -11.05 -19.10 31.01
CA PRO A 132 -9.89 -19.86 31.45
C PRO A 132 -9.92 -21.29 30.88
N LEU A 133 -8.73 -21.84 30.62
CA LEU A 133 -8.59 -23.22 30.18
C LEU A 133 -8.94 -24.20 31.31
N PRO A 134 -9.61 -25.34 31.00
CA PRO A 134 -9.94 -26.37 32.00
C PRO A 134 -8.69 -27.10 32.54
N SER A 135 -7.61 -27.12 31.74
CA SER A 135 -6.30 -27.67 32.10
C SER A 135 -5.22 -27.02 31.22
N PRO A 136 -3.94 -27.07 31.63
CA PRO A 136 -2.84 -26.60 30.78
C PRO A 136 -2.71 -27.38 29.46
N GLY A 137 -2.21 -26.69 28.39
CA GLY A 137 -1.78 -27.30 27.14
C GLY A 137 -2.71 -27.05 25.94
N MET A 138 -2.18 -27.31 24.76
CA MET A 138 -2.81 -27.00 23.49
C MET A 138 -4.09 -27.83 23.25
N ALA A 139 -4.16 -29.05 23.73
CA ALA A 139 -5.37 -29.86 23.63
C ALA A 139 -6.55 -29.23 24.36
N ALA A 140 -6.32 -28.74 25.61
CA ALA A 140 -7.35 -28.06 26.38
C ALA A 140 -7.78 -26.72 25.71
N LEU A 141 -6.85 -26.03 25.05
CA LEU A 141 -7.15 -24.84 24.26
C LEU A 141 -8.05 -25.17 23.06
N ALA A 142 -7.73 -26.23 22.31
CA ALA A 142 -8.54 -26.66 21.17
C ALA A 142 -9.96 -27.09 21.58
N GLU A 143 -10.11 -27.79 22.73
CA GLU A 143 -11.41 -28.12 23.31
C GLU A 143 -12.19 -26.86 23.71
N ARG A 144 -11.53 -25.89 24.33
CA ARG A 144 -12.13 -24.61 24.71
C ARG A 144 -12.54 -23.78 23.49
N ALA A 145 -11.74 -23.83 22.42
CA ALA A 145 -12.05 -23.15 21.16
C ALA A 145 -13.36 -23.66 20.52
N ALA A 146 -13.67 -24.95 20.68
CA ALA A 146 -14.92 -25.52 20.21
C ALA A 146 -16.18 -24.98 20.93
N GLU A 147 -16.01 -24.30 22.06
CA GLU A 147 -17.11 -23.70 22.83
C GLU A 147 -17.32 -22.21 22.49
N GLN A 148 -16.42 -21.63 21.67
CA GLN A 148 -16.54 -20.23 21.26
C GLN A 148 -17.59 -20.09 20.17
N PRO A 149 -18.42 -19.04 20.19
CA PRO A 149 -19.29 -18.73 19.06
C PRO A 149 -18.43 -18.33 17.86
N LEU A 150 -18.73 -18.90 16.70
CA LEU A 150 -18.10 -18.46 15.45
C LEU A 150 -18.75 -17.16 14.99
N ALA A 151 -17.94 -16.20 14.58
CA ALA A 151 -18.43 -14.91 14.07
C ALA A 151 -19.12 -15.04 12.69
N TYR A 152 -18.78 -16.10 11.93
CA TYR A 152 -19.34 -16.42 10.61
C TYR A 152 -19.03 -17.88 10.27
N GLU A 153 -19.66 -18.39 9.22
CA GLU A 153 -19.39 -19.73 8.68
C GLU A 153 -17.94 -19.83 8.18
N PRO A 154 -17.15 -20.83 8.64
CA PRO A 154 -15.78 -21.02 8.23
C PRO A 154 -15.57 -20.99 6.72
N GLY A 155 -14.54 -20.32 6.26
CA GLY A 155 -14.21 -20.16 4.84
C GLY A 155 -14.91 -18.99 4.13
N THR A 156 -15.86 -18.29 4.78
CA THR A 156 -16.67 -17.25 4.09
C THR A 156 -16.14 -15.82 4.26
N LYS A 157 -15.38 -15.55 5.32
CA LYS A 157 -14.81 -14.22 5.63
C LYS A 157 -13.44 -14.36 6.27
N TYR A 158 -12.68 -13.28 6.24
CA TYR A 158 -11.42 -13.14 6.94
C TYR A 158 -11.63 -12.43 8.29
N GLN A 159 -11.10 -13.00 9.36
CA GLN A 159 -10.97 -12.36 10.67
C GLN A 159 -9.73 -12.88 11.37
N TYR A 160 -8.77 -12.00 11.57
CA TYR A 160 -7.50 -12.33 12.21
C TYR A 160 -7.69 -12.94 13.60
N SER A 161 -7.10 -14.11 13.85
CA SER A 161 -7.32 -14.91 15.07
C SER A 161 -6.02 -15.58 15.55
N ASN A 162 -5.54 -15.23 16.75
CA ASN A 162 -4.47 -15.99 17.40
C ASN A 162 -4.97 -17.38 17.80
N LEU A 163 -6.19 -17.45 18.33
CA LEU A 163 -6.81 -18.73 18.72
C LEU A 163 -6.86 -19.74 17.56
N GLY A 164 -7.12 -19.27 16.32
CA GLY A 164 -7.08 -20.14 15.13
C GLY A 164 -5.70 -20.76 14.90
N ILE A 165 -4.63 -19.99 15.07
CA ILE A 165 -3.25 -20.49 14.92
C ILE A 165 -2.91 -21.47 16.05
N ASP A 166 -3.31 -21.16 17.28
CA ASP A 166 -3.08 -22.05 18.41
C ASP A 166 -3.81 -23.40 18.22
N VAL A 167 -5.06 -23.40 17.73
CA VAL A 167 -5.79 -24.63 17.37
C VAL A 167 -5.08 -25.39 16.23
N ALA A 168 -4.54 -24.71 15.23
CA ALA A 168 -3.75 -25.34 14.17
C ALA A 168 -2.52 -26.05 14.75
N MET A 169 -1.83 -25.44 15.72
CA MET A 169 -0.68 -26.08 16.38
C MET A 169 -1.11 -27.22 17.31
N ALA A 170 -2.28 -27.14 17.93
CA ALA A 170 -2.86 -28.29 18.64
C ALA A 170 -3.11 -29.48 17.71
N MET A 171 -3.54 -29.25 16.47
CA MET A 171 -3.67 -30.33 15.46
C MET A 171 -2.29 -30.92 15.12
N VAL A 172 -1.26 -30.10 15.00
CA VAL A 172 0.14 -30.55 14.79
C VAL A 172 0.59 -31.45 15.97
N GLU A 173 0.39 -31.02 17.21
CA GLU A 173 0.71 -31.84 18.40
C GLU A 173 0.02 -33.19 18.36
N LYS A 174 -1.27 -33.18 18.06
CA LYS A 174 -2.08 -34.39 18.02
C LYS A 174 -1.65 -35.35 16.91
N ALA A 175 -1.27 -34.81 15.74
CA ALA A 175 -0.81 -35.60 14.59
C ALA A 175 0.55 -36.24 14.81
N ILE A 176 1.47 -35.57 15.53
CA ILE A 176 2.85 -35.99 15.74
C ILE A 176 3.05 -36.68 17.10
N GLY A 177 2.21 -36.35 18.09
CA GLY A 177 2.36 -36.87 19.47
C GLY A 177 3.47 -36.19 20.28
N LYS A 178 3.88 -34.97 19.89
CA LYS A 178 4.89 -34.15 20.58
C LYS A 178 4.37 -32.71 20.71
N PRO A 179 4.83 -31.95 21.74
CA PRO A 179 4.56 -30.50 21.83
C PRO A 179 4.94 -29.78 20.54
N PHE A 180 4.12 -28.81 20.11
CA PHE A 180 4.33 -28.14 18.81
C PHE A 180 5.64 -27.38 18.73
N ASP A 181 6.10 -26.79 19.82
CA ASP A 181 7.38 -26.09 19.92
C ASP A 181 8.57 -27.03 19.71
N VAL A 182 8.46 -28.28 20.18
CA VAL A 182 9.41 -29.36 19.90
C VAL A 182 9.37 -29.75 18.43
N VAL A 183 8.16 -29.92 17.85
CA VAL A 183 7.99 -30.21 16.42
C VAL A 183 8.57 -29.09 15.57
N MET A 184 8.30 -27.84 15.93
CA MET A 184 8.84 -26.65 15.26
C MET A 184 10.38 -26.62 15.32
N ALA A 185 10.94 -26.90 16.47
CA ALA A 185 12.40 -26.97 16.64
C ALA A 185 13.02 -28.07 15.78
N GLU A 186 12.40 -29.26 15.75
CA GLU A 186 12.89 -30.39 14.95
C GLU A 186 12.78 -30.18 13.43
N ARG A 187 11.67 -29.56 12.94
CA ARG A 187 11.36 -29.43 11.52
C ARG A 187 11.85 -28.12 10.90
N ILE A 188 11.98 -27.05 11.71
CA ILE A 188 12.33 -25.73 11.21
C ILE A 188 13.66 -25.26 11.80
N PHE A 189 13.78 -25.16 13.14
CA PHE A 189 14.95 -24.51 13.72
C PHE A 189 16.24 -25.32 13.50
N LYS A 190 16.20 -26.61 13.75
CA LYS A 190 17.39 -27.48 13.63
C LYS A 190 17.91 -27.56 12.19
N PRO A 191 17.09 -27.84 11.15
CA PRO A 191 17.56 -27.87 9.76
C PRO A 191 18.09 -26.52 9.28
N LEU A 192 17.57 -25.40 9.79
CA LEU A 192 18.01 -24.06 9.43
C LEU A 192 19.14 -23.52 10.30
N GLY A 193 19.56 -24.26 11.34
CA GLY A 193 20.56 -23.79 12.30
C GLY A 193 20.13 -22.54 13.08
N MET A 194 18.83 -22.43 13.43
CA MET A 194 18.26 -21.33 14.23
C MET A 194 18.41 -21.63 15.71
N THR A 195 19.61 -21.42 16.25
CA THR A 195 19.99 -21.83 17.62
C THR A 195 19.51 -20.87 18.70
N ASP A 196 19.18 -19.63 18.35
CA ASP A 196 18.72 -18.58 19.26
C ASP A 196 17.20 -18.33 19.17
N THR A 197 16.47 -19.25 18.55
CA THR A 197 15.01 -19.14 18.36
C THR A 197 14.28 -20.08 19.32
N THR A 198 13.37 -19.52 20.16
CA THR A 198 12.73 -20.28 21.23
C THR A 198 11.46 -19.63 21.73
N PHE A 199 10.60 -20.41 22.40
CA PHE A 199 9.50 -19.89 23.23
C PHE A 199 9.90 -19.73 24.71
N VAL A 200 10.98 -20.41 25.15
CA VAL A 200 11.45 -20.37 26.55
C VAL A 200 12.92 -19.99 26.57
N PRO A 201 13.24 -18.69 26.73
CA PRO A 201 14.60 -18.20 26.63
C PRO A 201 15.47 -18.66 27.82
N SER A 202 16.71 -19.02 27.52
CA SER A 202 17.77 -19.25 28.49
C SER A 202 18.17 -17.94 29.21
N ALA A 203 18.98 -18.04 30.26
CA ALA A 203 19.50 -16.87 30.95
C ALA A 203 20.33 -15.96 30.01
N ASP A 204 21.15 -16.54 29.12
CA ASP A 204 21.90 -15.81 28.12
C ASP A 204 20.99 -15.08 27.11
N GLN A 205 19.99 -15.76 26.59
CA GLN A 205 19.03 -15.15 25.67
C GLN A 205 18.27 -14.00 26.33
N ARG A 206 17.87 -14.13 27.61
CA ARG A 206 17.24 -13.02 28.38
C ARG A 206 18.18 -11.82 28.53
N ALA A 207 19.47 -12.07 28.79
CA ALA A 207 20.46 -11.00 28.89
C ALA A 207 20.65 -10.22 27.59
N ARG A 208 20.46 -10.89 26.45
CA ARG A 208 20.52 -10.28 25.10
C ARG A 208 19.17 -9.73 24.61
N GLN A 209 18.07 -9.95 25.33
CA GLN A 209 16.74 -9.54 24.90
C GLN A 209 16.62 -8.01 24.84
N ALA A 210 16.07 -7.48 23.75
CA ALA A 210 15.79 -6.07 23.60
C ALA A 210 14.69 -5.61 24.56
N VAL A 211 14.90 -4.47 25.21
CA VAL A 211 13.84 -3.78 25.96
C VAL A 211 12.89 -3.17 24.95
N VAL A 212 11.59 -3.40 25.12
CA VAL A 212 10.56 -2.81 24.26
C VAL A 212 10.21 -1.42 24.79
N TYR A 213 10.12 -0.43 23.92
CA TYR A 213 9.80 0.95 24.24
C TYR A 213 8.47 1.37 23.64
N ARG A 214 7.74 2.24 24.35
CA ARG A 214 6.60 2.97 23.80
C ARG A 214 7.11 4.27 23.22
N LEU A 215 6.82 4.52 21.92
CA LEU A 215 7.11 5.78 21.27
C LEU A 215 5.93 6.74 21.33
N SER A 216 6.25 8.04 21.35
CA SER A 216 5.32 9.15 21.31
C SER A 216 6.04 10.35 20.70
N ASP A 217 5.32 11.17 19.91
CA ASP A 217 5.89 12.42 19.36
C ASP A 217 6.12 13.51 20.43
N THR A 218 5.57 13.32 21.63
CA THR A 218 5.60 14.34 22.71
C THR A 218 6.42 13.93 23.92
N LYS A 219 6.92 12.68 23.98
CA LYS A 219 7.69 12.16 25.13
C LYS A 219 8.86 11.30 24.69
N PRO A 220 9.95 11.27 25.45
CA PRO A 220 11.03 10.32 25.21
C PRO A 220 10.53 8.87 25.20
N PRO A 221 11.26 7.93 24.55
CA PRO A 221 10.94 6.51 24.58
C PRO A 221 10.87 5.98 26.03
N GLU A 222 9.73 5.42 26.42
CA GLU A 222 9.52 4.85 27.75
C GLU A 222 9.55 3.31 27.68
N PRO A 223 10.30 2.62 28.59
CA PRO A 223 10.25 1.16 28.67
C PRO A 223 8.82 0.68 28.84
N MET A 224 8.41 -0.28 28.06
CA MET A 224 7.07 -0.86 28.09
C MET A 224 7.15 -2.28 28.65
N VAL A 225 6.43 -2.53 29.72
CA VAL A 225 6.11 -3.91 30.08
C VAL A 225 5.10 -4.40 29.03
N VAL A 226 5.50 -5.38 28.23
CA VAL A 226 4.59 -6.01 27.26
C VAL A 226 3.53 -6.75 28.06
N ASP A 227 2.41 -6.07 28.28
CA ASP A 227 1.35 -6.52 29.17
C ASP A 227 0.38 -7.45 28.48
N ARG A 228 0.25 -8.61 29.06
CA ARG A 228 -0.93 -9.49 29.11
C ARG A 228 -0.81 -10.45 30.28
N GLY A 229 -0.44 -9.95 31.47
CA GLY A 229 -0.01 -10.80 32.56
C GLY A 229 1.33 -11.47 32.25
N LEU A 230 2.10 -10.86 31.35
CA LEU A 230 3.27 -11.41 30.70
C LEU A 230 4.53 -11.01 31.47
N ALA A 231 4.68 -11.60 32.62
CA ALA A 231 6.03 -11.91 33.09
C ALA A 231 6.79 -12.79 32.05
N ALA A 232 6.07 -13.32 31.05
CA ALA A 232 6.59 -14.17 29.99
C ALA A 232 5.76 -13.97 28.70
N PRO A 233 6.19 -13.12 27.71
CA PRO A 233 5.46 -12.85 26.48
C PRO A 233 5.36 -14.06 25.53
N TYR A 234 5.97 -15.17 25.86
CA TYR A 234 6.02 -16.40 25.12
C TYR A 234 5.02 -17.48 25.58
N LEU A 235 4.22 -17.19 26.62
CA LEU A 235 3.20 -18.10 27.12
C LEU A 235 1.82 -17.49 27.04
N THR A 236 0.86 -18.17 26.41
CA THR A 236 -0.56 -17.80 26.50
C THR A 236 -1.14 -18.33 27.78
N TYR A 237 -1.85 -17.47 28.53
CA TYR A 237 -2.49 -17.81 29.82
C TYR A 237 -1.53 -18.43 30.85
N GLY A 238 -0.20 -18.31 30.67
CA GLY A 238 0.80 -18.90 31.54
C GLY A 238 0.86 -20.43 31.51
N THR A 239 0.23 -21.09 30.53
CA THR A 239 0.02 -22.55 30.53
C THR A 239 0.73 -23.30 29.39
N HIS A 240 1.01 -22.62 28.29
CA HIS A 240 1.66 -23.21 27.11
C HIS A 240 2.26 -22.10 26.21
N PRO A 241 3.20 -22.43 25.31
CA PRO A 241 3.70 -21.50 24.32
C PRO A 241 2.58 -20.95 23.43
N GLU A 242 2.62 -19.65 23.11
CA GLU A 242 1.65 -19.02 22.21
C GLU A 242 2.10 -19.13 20.75
N ALA A 243 1.46 -19.97 19.97
CA ALA A 243 1.79 -20.15 18.55
C ALA A 243 1.41 -18.93 17.69
N GLY A 244 0.47 -18.12 18.16
CA GLY A 244 0.05 -16.87 17.50
C GLY A 244 1.02 -15.71 17.69
N GLY A 245 1.95 -15.74 18.69
CA GLY A 245 2.75 -14.55 18.98
C GLY A 245 3.90 -14.70 19.97
N GLY A 246 4.17 -15.88 20.51
CA GLY A 246 5.06 -16.05 21.66
C GLY A 246 6.55 -16.27 21.33
N LEU A 247 6.94 -16.31 20.06
CA LEU A 247 8.32 -16.65 19.66
C LEU A 247 9.31 -15.52 19.99
N LEU A 248 10.47 -15.90 20.49
CA LEU A 248 11.66 -15.06 20.62
C LEU A 248 12.71 -15.53 19.61
N SER A 249 13.38 -14.60 18.96
CA SER A 249 14.40 -14.91 17.96
C SER A 249 15.39 -13.76 17.77
N THR A 250 16.44 -14.01 17.02
CA THR A 250 17.43 -13.01 16.63
C THR A 250 17.31 -12.68 15.13
N PRO A 251 17.75 -11.49 14.69
CA PRO A 251 17.88 -11.17 13.28
C PRO A 251 18.66 -12.23 12.48
N ARG A 252 19.73 -12.77 13.09
CA ARG A 252 20.56 -13.83 12.49
C ARG A 252 19.79 -15.11 12.22
N ASP A 253 18.88 -15.49 13.10
CA ASP A 253 18.08 -16.70 12.91
C ASP A 253 16.88 -16.46 12.00
N MET A 254 16.17 -15.36 12.20
CA MET A 254 15.00 -15.06 11.37
C MET A 254 15.34 -14.92 9.89
N ILE A 255 16.50 -14.39 9.53
CA ILE A 255 16.87 -14.31 8.12
C ILE A 255 17.09 -15.71 7.50
N LYS A 256 17.53 -16.71 8.27
CA LYS A 256 17.64 -18.09 7.79
C LYS A 256 16.26 -18.66 7.45
N PHE A 257 15.25 -18.38 8.28
CA PHE A 257 13.87 -18.78 8.02
C PHE A 257 13.32 -18.11 6.74
N PHE A 258 13.49 -16.81 6.60
CA PHE A 258 13.02 -16.09 5.40
C PHE A 258 13.84 -16.43 4.15
N ARG A 259 15.12 -16.80 4.29
CA ARG A 259 15.91 -17.39 3.20
C ARG A 259 15.36 -18.73 2.75
N MET A 260 14.98 -19.62 3.66
CA MET A 260 14.33 -20.88 3.33
C MET A 260 13.07 -20.66 2.48
N ILE A 261 12.24 -19.66 2.82
CA ILE A 261 11.08 -19.27 2.00
C ILE A 261 11.54 -18.79 0.62
N ALA A 262 12.50 -17.85 0.56
CA ALA A 262 13.03 -17.30 -0.69
C ALA A 262 13.66 -18.37 -1.59
N ASP A 263 14.24 -19.41 -1.01
CA ASP A 263 14.84 -20.55 -1.70
C ASP A 263 13.83 -21.68 -2.01
N GLY A 264 12.53 -21.37 -1.97
CA GLY A 264 11.47 -22.29 -2.38
C GLY A 264 11.25 -23.45 -1.43
N GLY A 265 11.41 -23.23 -0.12
CA GLY A 265 11.16 -24.22 0.94
C GLY A 265 12.34 -25.12 1.26
N LYS A 266 13.57 -24.70 0.89
CA LYS A 266 14.80 -25.52 1.07
C LYS A 266 15.72 -24.93 2.14
N ALA A 267 16.32 -25.80 2.92
CA ALA A 267 17.44 -25.47 3.79
C ALA A 267 18.74 -25.21 2.99
N PRO A 268 19.78 -24.58 3.60
CA PRO A 268 21.04 -24.29 2.91
C PRO A 268 21.78 -25.52 2.36
N ASP A 269 21.59 -26.69 2.95
CA ASP A 269 22.16 -27.98 2.49
C ASP A 269 21.36 -28.64 1.35
N GLY A 270 20.26 -28.00 0.91
CA GLY A 270 19.37 -28.51 -0.12
C GLY A 270 18.23 -29.39 0.40
N THR A 271 18.17 -29.67 1.70
CA THR A 271 17.06 -30.39 2.31
C THR A 271 15.74 -29.68 2.07
N VAL A 272 14.75 -30.38 1.54
CA VAL A 272 13.41 -29.84 1.31
C VAL A 272 12.64 -29.87 2.62
N ILE A 273 12.40 -28.70 3.20
CA ILE A 273 11.57 -28.52 4.42
C ILE A 273 10.09 -28.42 4.03
N ILE A 274 9.79 -27.63 3.01
CA ILE A 274 8.43 -27.46 2.49
C ILE A 274 8.42 -27.84 1.01
N PRO A 275 7.69 -28.89 0.63
CA PRO A 275 7.61 -29.34 -0.75
C PRO A 275 7.09 -28.26 -1.72
N PRO A 276 7.49 -28.27 -3.00
CA PRO A 276 7.12 -27.24 -3.98
C PRO A 276 5.61 -27.01 -4.12
N TYR A 277 4.78 -28.05 -4.04
CA TYR A 277 3.32 -27.90 -4.13
C TYR A 277 2.73 -27.17 -2.91
N LEU A 278 3.33 -27.32 -1.73
CA LEU A 278 2.94 -26.59 -0.52
C LEU A 278 3.49 -25.16 -0.54
N MET A 279 4.69 -24.95 -1.09
CA MET A 279 5.19 -23.59 -1.35
C MET A 279 4.25 -22.82 -2.29
N LYS A 280 3.75 -23.47 -3.34
CA LYS A 280 2.74 -22.86 -4.23
C LYS A 280 1.45 -22.52 -3.48
N ALA A 281 0.95 -23.43 -2.63
CA ALA A 281 -0.22 -23.16 -1.80
C ALA A 281 0.03 -22.00 -0.83
N TRP A 282 1.22 -21.91 -0.24
CA TRP A 282 1.61 -20.83 0.66
C TRP A 282 1.72 -19.47 -0.04
N GLN A 283 2.12 -19.43 -1.30
CA GLN A 283 2.18 -18.22 -2.13
C GLN A 283 0.84 -17.85 -2.78
N THR A 284 -0.22 -18.58 -2.49
CA THR A 284 -1.56 -18.33 -3.04
C THR A 284 -2.46 -17.72 -1.97
N LYS A 285 -3.18 -16.66 -2.31
CA LYS A 285 -4.21 -16.06 -1.46
C LYS A 285 -5.23 -17.14 -1.04
N GLN A 286 -5.46 -17.27 0.27
CA GLN A 286 -6.42 -18.22 0.86
C GLN A 286 -7.67 -17.53 1.42
N THR A 287 -7.70 -16.21 1.50
CA THR A 287 -8.89 -15.45 1.86
C THR A 287 -9.92 -15.48 0.74
N PRO A 288 -11.22 -15.39 1.06
CA PRO A 288 -12.29 -15.46 0.07
C PRO A 288 -12.15 -14.44 -1.06
N SER A 289 -12.72 -14.78 -2.22
CA SER A 289 -12.80 -13.85 -3.36
C SER A 289 -13.58 -12.60 -2.94
N GLY A 290 -13.04 -11.41 -3.27
CA GLY A 290 -13.62 -10.12 -2.87
C GLY A 290 -13.21 -9.61 -1.49
N ASP A 291 -12.54 -10.42 -0.65
CA ASP A 291 -11.96 -9.90 0.59
C ASP A 291 -10.75 -9.01 0.31
N ALA A 292 -10.74 -7.82 0.92
CA ALA A 292 -9.65 -6.85 0.74
C ALA A 292 -8.31 -7.34 1.32
N ASN A 293 -8.34 -8.29 2.26
CA ASN A 293 -7.13 -8.84 2.85
C ASN A 293 -6.54 -9.93 1.95
N SER A 294 -5.31 -9.73 1.50
CA SER A 294 -4.55 -10.74 0.78
C SER A 294 -3.70 -11.54 1.77
N TYR A 295 -4.30 -12.60 2.33
CA TYR A 295 -3.66 -13.45 3.32
C TYR A 295 -3.62 -14.90 2.84
N SER A 296 -2.53 -15.57 3.15
CA SER A 296 -2.30 -16.98 2.87
C SER A 296 -2.27 -17.80 4.17
N LEU A 297 -1.44 -18.82 4.26
CA LEU A 297 -1.30 -19.67 5.43
C LEU A 297 -0.34 -19.01 6.43
N GLY A 298 -0.87 -18.33 7.44
CA GLY A 298 -0.09 -17.67 8.50
C GLY A 298 0.74 -16.46 8.07
N MET A 299 0.64 -15.99 6.82
CA MET A 299 1.36 -14.83 6.30
C MET A 299 0.51 -14.06 5.28
N SER A 300 0.73 -12.77 5.17
CA SER A 300 0.24 -11.98 4.03
C SER A 300 0.97 -12.39 2.76
N VAL A 301 0.26 -12.36 1.64
CA VAL A 301 0.82 -12.62 0.31
C VAL A 301 0.46 -11.47 -0.61
N ASP A 302 1.42 -10.95 -1.37
CA ASP A 302 1.19 -9.93 -2.38
C ASP A 302 1.11 -10.53 -3.80
N GLU A 303 0.80 -9.69 -4.78
CA GLU A 303 0.70 -10.08 -6.20
C GLU A 303 2.04 -10.56 -6.79
N SER A 304 3.16 -10.14 -6.22
CA SER A 304 4.49 -10.62 -6.61
C SER A 304 4.78 -12.05 -6.11
N GLY A 305 3.96 -12.56 -5.18
CA GLY A 305 4.16 -13.80 -4.47
C GLY A 305 5.11 -13.67 -3.28
N SER A 306 5.37 -12.45 -2.80
CA SER A 306 6.08 -12.23 -1.54
C SER A 306 5.22 -12.68 -0.37
N LEU A 307 5.85 -13.37 0.59
CA LEU A 307 5.27 -13.73 1.86
C LEU A 307 5.82 -12.81 2.95
N SER A 308 4.95 -12.15 3.70
CA SER A 308 5.34 -11.19 4.74
C SER A 308 4.47 -11.29 5.98
N HIS A 309 5.03 -10.87 7.12
CA HIS A 309 4.24 -10.65 8.34
C HIS A 309 4.86 -9.55 9.19
N GLY A 310 3.99 -8.81 9.91
CA GLY A 310 4.36 -7.83 10.90
C GLY A 310 4.12 -8.32 12.33
N GLY A 311 4.94 -7.86 13.29
CA GLY A 311 4.75 -8.07 14.72
C GLY A 311 4.06 -6.88 15.40
N GLN A 312 3.47 -7.10 16.57
CA GLN A 312 2.81 -6.05 17.37
C GLN A 312 3.75 -4.87 17.69
N CYS A 313 5.03 -5.12 17.84
CA CYS A 313 6.07 -4.09 18.06
C CYS A 313 6.80 -3.75 16.76
N TYR A 314 6.07 -3.65 15.66
CA TYR A 314 6.54 -3.20 14.35
C TYR A 314 7.70 -3.98 13.73
N THR A 315 8.12 -5.11 14.29
CA THR A 315 8.97 -6.04 13.56
C THR A 315 8.26 -6.46 12.29
N TRP A 316 8.97 -6.42 11.15
CA TRP A 316 8.40 -6.82 9.87
C TRP A 316 9.40 -7.65 9.09
N CYS A 317 8.92 -8.73 8.50
CA CYS A 317 9.75 -9.69 7.81
C CYS A 317 9.10 -10.10 6.49
N GLU A 318 9.91 -10.29 5.44
CA GLU A 318 9.44 -10.61 4.10
C GLU A 318 10.43 -11.47 3.32
N ALA A 319 9.90 -12.35 2.48
CA ALA A 319 10.68 -13.09 1.48
C ALA A 319 9.90 -13.20 0.17
N ASN A 320 10.62 -13.11 -0.95
CA ASN A 320 10.06 -13.30 -2.29
C ASN A 320 10.76 -14.47 -2.99
N VAL A 321 9.99 -15.49 -3.35
CA VAL A 321 10.49 -16.71 -3.98
C VAL A 321 10.96 -16.48 -5.42
N LYS A 322 10.32 -15.58 -6.16
CA LYS A 322 10.67 -15.29 -7.56
C LYS A 322 12.02 -14.57 -7.68
N THR A 323 12.26 -13.60 -6.81
CA THR A 323 13.51 -12.82 -6.79
C THR A 323 14.56 -13.45 -5.88
N ARG A 324 14.21 -14.49 -5.13
CA ARG A 324 15.07 -15.15 -4.15
C ARG A 324 15.73 -14.20 -3.17
N ARG A 325 14.98 -13.17 -2.72
CA ARG A 325 15.43 -12.15 -1.77
C ARG A 325 14.63 -12.23 -0.49
N ALA A 326 15.23 -11.79 0.60
CA ALA A 326 14.56 -11.66 1.90
C ALA A 326 15.05 -10.41 2.62
N ARG A 327 14.18 -9.83 3.48
CA ARG A 327 14.52 -8.67 4.31
C ARG A 327 13.76 -8.69 5.63
N LEU A 328 14.40 -8.17 6.67
CA LEU A 328 13.83 -8.05 8.00
C LEU A 328 14.01 -6.63 8.53
N PHE A 329 12.97 -6.10 9.11
CA PHE A 329 12.96 -4.84 9.84
C PHE A 329 12.63 -5.14 11.30
N MET A 330 13.64 -5.27 12.13
CA MET A 330 13.50 -5.69 13.52
C MET A 330 13.78 -4.52 14.46
N VAL A 331 12.74 -4.08 15.15
CA VAL A 331 12.77 -2.92 16.05
C VAL A 331 12.28 -3.29 17.44
N ASN A 332 12.66 -2.51 18.45
CA ASN A 332 12.32 -2.75 19.84
C ASN A 332 11.35 -1.70 20.41
N PHE A 333 10.36 -1.30 19.63
CA PHE A 333 9.38 -0.31 20.10
C PHE A 333 7.98 -0.55 19.53
N CYS A 334 6.99 0.04 20.22
CA CYS A 334 5.59 0.11 19.83
C CYS A 334 5.10 1.56 19.92
N GLY A 335 3.97 1.87 19.29
CA GLY A 335 3.39 3.23 19.30
C GLY A 335 3.69 4.01 18.03
N LYS A 336 2.87 5.01 17.74
CA LYS A 336 3.01 5.84 16.54
C LYS A 336 3.95 7.00 16.83
N SER A 337 4.94 7.22 15.97
CA SER A 337 5.69 8.46 15.88
C SER A 337 6.05 8.74 14.42
N ALA A 338 6.18 10.00 14.04
CA ALA A 338 6.61 10.41 12.72
C ALA A 338 8.00 9.83 12.39
N ALA A 339 8.94 9.91 13.34
CA ALA A 339 10.29 9.37 13.19
C ALA A 339 10.32 7.87 12.85
N TYR A 340 9.36 7.09 13.37
CA TYR A 340 9.24 5.66 13.02
C TYR A 340 8.76 5.46 11.58
N SER A 341 7.69 6.16 11.19
CA SER A 341 7.13 6.03 9.85
C SER A 341 8.20 6.33 8.80
N ASP A 342 8.88 7.45 8.95
CA ASP A 342 9.97 7.85 8.07
C ASP A 342 11.11 6.83 8.02
N PHE A 343 11.53 6.32 9.19
CA PHE A 343 12.61 5.34 9.27
C PHE A 343 12.26 4.02 8.58
N ARG A 344 11.04 3.49 8.79
CA ARG A 344 10.57 2.26 8.17
C ARG A 344 10.44 2.39 6.66
N GLU A 345 9.79 3.45 6.21
CA GLU A 345 9.49 3.69 4.80
C GLU A 345 10.77 3.84 3.99
N ASN A 346 11.73 4.57 4.54
CA ASN A 346 13.05 4.73 3.93
C ASN A 346 13.77 3.41 3.75
N TRP A 347 13.80 2.57 4.77
CA TRP A 347 14.44 1.28 4.67
C TRP A 347 13.69 0.35 3.68
N GLN A 348 12.36 0.33 3.71
CA GLN A 348 11.57 -0.46 2.77
C GLN A 348 11.83 -0.04 1.32
N ALA A 349 11.96 1.24 1.07
CA ALA A 349 12.27 1.79 -0.24
C ALA A 349 13.64 1.35 -0.77
N VAL A 350 14.69 1.44 0.06
CA VAL A 350 16.07 1.05 -0.31
C VAL A 350 16.22 -0.46 -0.53
N THR A 351 15.37 -1.28 0.05
CA THR A 351 15.52 -2.73 0.08
C THR A 351 14.44 -3.49 -0.69
N ASP A 352 13.70 -2.84 -1.59
CA ASP A 352 12.60 -3.46 -2.33
C ASP A 352 12.99 -4.81 -2.95
N LEU A 353 12.17 -5.83 -2.72
CA LEU A 353 12.39 -7.19 -3.19
C LEU A 353 11.89 -7.44 -4.62
N SER A 354 11.09 -6.57 -5.17
CA SER A 354 10.56 -6.71 -6.52
C SER A 354 11.49 -6.04 -7.53
N SER A 355 11.99 -6.78 -8.51
CA SER A 355 12.92 -6.29 -9.53
C SER A 355 12.30 -5.33 -10.57
N LYS A 356 11.07 -4.85 -10.38
CA LYS A 356 10.32 -4.07 -11.38
C LYS A 356 9.60 -2.83 -10.85
N TRP A 357 9.74 -2.46 -9.58
CA TRP A 357 9.04 -1.30 -9.04
C TRP A 357 9.97 -0.09 -9.04
N TYR A 358 9.53 0.96 -9.69
CA TYR A 358 10.15 2.27 -9.60
C TYR A 358 10.11 2.71 -8.13
N TRP A 359 11.28 2.94 -7.60
CA TRP A 359 11.49 3.43 -6.26
C TRP A 359 11.07 4.89 -6.15
N TYR A 360 10.23 5.20 -5.16
CA TYR A 360 9.79 6.56 -4.90
C TYR A 360 10.29 7.02 -3.52
N PRO A 361 11.29 7.91 -3.43
CA PRO A 361 11.75 8.49 -2.17
C PRO A 361 10.78 9.56 -1.61
N SER A 362 9.48 9.40 -1.80
CA SER A 362 8.46 10.40 -1.50
C SER A 362 8.19 10.64 -0.01
N CYS A 363 8.64 9.75 0.85
CA CYS A 363 8.48 9.87 2.31
C CYS A 363 9.45 10.85 2.97
N TYR A 364 10.43 11.38 2.23
CA TYR A 364 11.51 12.19 2.80
C TYR A 364 11.23 13.67 2.94
N LEU A 365 10.32 14.19 2.15
CA LEU A 365 9.96 15.58 2.30
C LEU A 365 8.79 15.65 3.26
N GLY A 366 9.12 15.52 4.53
CA GLY A 366 8.22 15.87 5.60
C GLY A 366 7.51 17.19 5.31
N MET A 367 6.42 17.45 5.98
CA MET A 367 5.50 18.56 5.74
C MET A 367 6.13 19.94 5.53
N ASP A 368 7.43 20.09 5.81
CA ASP A 368 8.22 21.34 5.77
C ASP A 368 9.25 21.40 4.63
N GLY A 369 9.21 20.51 3.65
CA GLY A 369 10.16 20.53 2.55
C GLY A 369 10.15 21.84 1.76
N THR A 370 11.32 22.43 1.51
CA THR A 370 11.44 23.65 0.69
C THR A 370 10.99 23.40 -0.75
N LYS A 371 10.73 24.46 -1.50
CA LYS A 371 10.40 24.35 -2.93
C LYS A 371 11.48 23.58 -3.71
N GLU A 372 12.74 23.84 -3.41
CA GLU A 372 13.90 23.21 -4.03
C GLU A 372 14.00 21.73 -3.72
N GLN A 373 13.69 21.32 -2.47
CA GLN A 373 13.62 19.93 -2.04
C GLN A 373 12.48 19.18 -2.76
N ARG A 374 11.29 19.79 -2.84
CA ARG A 374 10.16 19.21 -3.61
C ARG A 374 10.50 19.06 -5.10
N GLN A 375 11.13 20.08 -5.71
CA GLN A 375 11.55 20.01 -7.10
C GLN A 375 12.66 18.98 -7.35
N ALA A 376 13.58 18.81 -6.40
CA ALA A 376 14.61 17.77 -6.47
C ALA A 376 13.98 16.38 -6.42
N LEU A 377 13.04 16.14 -5.48
CA LEU A 377 12.29 14.91 -5.38
C LEU A 377 11.48 14.60 -6.64
N ILE A 378 10.77 15.59 -7.18
CA ILE A 378 9.99 15.43 -8.41
C ILE A 378 10.91 15.06 -9.58
N ARG A 379 12.09 15.66 -9.67
CA ARG A 379 13.10 15.32 -10.68
C ARG A 379 13.65 13.92 -10.51
N GLU A 380 13.93 13.53 -9.29
CA GLU A 380 14.43 12.19 -8.94
C GLU A 380 13.38 11.10 -9.23
N LEU A 381 12.13 11.35 -8.85
CA LEU A 381 10.99 10.46 -9.12
C LEU A 381 10.73 10.25 -10.62
N TRP A 382 11.20 11.15 -11.45
CA TRP A 382 10.84 11.16 -12.85
C TRP A 382 12.06 10.96 -13.78
N ASP A 383 13.26 10.92 -13.26
CA ASP A 383 14.49 10.92 -14.09
C ASP A 383 14.40 11.87 -15.31
N HIS A 384 13.73 13.01 -15.08
CA HIS A 384 13.46 14.00 -16.13
C HIS A 384 14.01 15.36 -15.71
N PRO A 385 15.18 15.78 -16.24
CA PRO A 385 15.87 17.00 -15.81
C PRO A 385 15.07 18.30 -16.07
N ALA A 386 13.98 18.23 -16.80
CA ALA A 386 13.16 19.38 -17.19
C ALA A 386 11.83 19.51 -16.45
N ALA A 387 11.49 18.63 -15.50
CA ALA A 387 10.28 18.80 -14.69
C ALA A 387 10.39 20.07 -13.83
N ALA A 388 9.46 21.01 -14.02
CA ALA A 388 9.46 22.31 -13.36
C ALA A 388 8.09 22.63 -12.74
N GLU A 389 8.13 23.10 -11.50
CA GLU A 389 6.94 23.62 -10.82
C GLU A 389 6.57 25.00 -11.37
N THR A 390 5.32 25.19 -11.74
CA THR A 390 4.78 26.46 -12.18
C THR A 390 3.60 26.88 -11.31
N LYS A 391 3.76 27.93 -10.51
CA LYS A 391 2.68 28.51 -9.72
C LYS A 391 1.58 29.03 -10.63
N LEU A 392 0.33 28.79 -10.26
CA LEU A 392 -0.81 29.27 -11.04
C LEU A 392 -1.07 30.77 -10.85
N TRP A 393 -0.91 31.25 -9.63
CA TRP A 393 -1.34 32.57 -9.24
C TRP A 393 -0.15 33.44 -8.82
N PRO A 394 -0.13 34.74 -9.19
CA PRO A 394 0.79 35.68 -8.61
C PRO A 394 0.62 35.78 -7.09
N GLU A 395 1.65 36.20 -6.40
CA GLU A 395 1.62 36.38 -4.96
C GLU A 395 0.46 37.31 -4.54
N GLY A 396 -0.28 36.89 -3.52
CA GLY A 396 -1.45 37.62 -3.01
C GLY A 396 -2.70 37.59 -3.89
N LYS A 397 -2.68 36.95 -5.08
CA LYS A 397 -3.81 36.91 -6.02
C LYS A 397 -4.50 35.54 -6.14
N VAL A 398 -4.32 34.67 -5.18
CA VAL A 398 -5.00 33.34 -5.15
C VAL A 398 -6.47 33.55 -4.81
N PRO A 399 -7.44 33.36 -5.76
CA PRO A 399 -8.86 33.57 -5.47
C PRO A 399 -9.36 32.51 -4.50
N PHE A 400 -10.28 32.85 -3.61
CA PHE A 400 -10.90 31.93 -2.64
C PHE A 400 -9.88 31.20 -1.74
N ARG A 401 -8.75 31.81 -1.39
CA ARG A 401 -7.76 31.22 -0.47
C ARG A 401 -8.43 30.93 0.87
N LYS A 402 -8.30 29.67 1.35
CA LYS A 402 -8.98 29.19 2.55
C LYS A 402 -8.16 29.46 3.82
N ASP A 403 -6.87 29.13 3.80
CA ASP A 403 -5.94 29.29 4.91
C ASP A 403 -4.48 29.27 4.40
N ASP A 404 -3.52 29.31 5.31
CA ASP A 404 -2.07 29.29 5.01
C ASP A 404 -1.41 27.98 5.42
N LYS A 405 -2.16 26.91 5.58
CA LYS A 405 -1.58 25.61 5.89
C LYS A 405 -0.62 25.16 4.81
N PRO A 406 0.53 24.60 5.18
CA PRO A 406 1.46 24.06 4.22
C PRO A 406 0.86 22.84 3.52
N ILE A 407 1.25 22.64 2.27
CA ILE A 407 0.91 21.44 1.51
C ILE A 407 1.43 20.21 2.22
N ARG A 408 0.60 19.17 2.30
CA ARG A 408 0.92 17.93 3.01
C ARG A 408 0.92 16.74 2.05
N PHE A 409 2.00 15.97 2.07
CA PHE A 409 2.14 14.71 1.36
C PHE A 409 1.96 13.56 2.36
N VAL A 410 1.09 12.60 2.04
CA VAL A 410 0.78 11.44 2.90
C VAL A 410 0.72 10.19 2.03
N GLU A 411 1.41 9.12 2.44
CA GLU A 411 1.21 7.82 1.81
C GLU A 411 -0.11 7.21 2.28
N ASN A 412 -0.92 6.74 1.34
CA ASN A 412 -2.18 6.07 1.63
C ASN A 412 -2.08 4.59 1.26
N GLU A 413 -1.86 3.75 2.27
CA GLU A 413 -1.75 2.30 2.12
C GLU A 413 -3.03 1.66 1.58
N LEU A 414 -4.20 2.21 1.91
CA LEU A 414 -5.51 1.72 1.46
C LEU A 414 -5.70 1.86 -0.07
N TRP A 415 -4.95 2.75 -0.71
CA TRP A 415 -5.04 3.01 -2.14
C TRP A 415 -3.83 2.47 -2.90
N GLN A 416 -3.37 1.27 -2.57
CA GLN A 416 -2.28 0.59 -3.27
C GLN A 416 -0.98 1.41 -3.30
N ARG A 417 -0.53 1.92 -2.15
CA ARG A 417 0.65 2.78 -2.01
C ARG A 417 0.58 4.03 -2.90
N ASN A 418 -0.55 4.68 -2.88
CA ASN A 418 -0.72 5.95 -3.56
C ASN A 418 -0.23 7.08 -2.64
N LEU A 419 0.74 7.86 -3.10
CA LEU A 419 1.08 9.12 -2.46
C LEU A 419 -0.06 10.11 -2.69
N VAL A 420 -0.65 10.61 -1.63
CA VAL A 420 -1.71 11.61 -1.70
C VAL A 420 -1.23 12.96 -1.19
N VAL A 421 -1.75 14.02 -1.79
CA VAL A 421 -1.42 15.40 -1.47
C VAL A 421 -2.67 16.08 -0.96
N SER A 422 -2.58 16.81 0.16
CA SER A 422 -3.66 17.60 0.74
C SER A 422 -3.20 18.98 1.20
N ASP A 423 -4.13 19.76 1.74
CA ASP A 423 -3.89 21.12 2.24
C ASP A 423 -3.25 22.04 1.18
N ILE A 424 -3.72 21.91 -0.07
CA ILE A 424 -3.22 22.69 -1.21
C ILE A 424 -3.92 24.06 -1.19
N ASN A 425 -3.22 25.10 -0.78
CA ASN A 425 -3.69 26.47 -0.76
C ASN A 425 -3.00 27.36 -1.80
N ASP A 426 -1.79 27.01 -2.20
CA ASP A 426 -1.02 27.60 -3.30
C ASP A 426 -0.90 26.60 -4.45
N PRO A 427 -1.89 26.55 -5.36
CA PRO A 427 -1.92 25.57 -6.43
C PRO A 427 -0.84 25.82 -7.48
N PHE A 428 -0.30 24.74 -8.03
CA PHE A 428 0.71 24.77 -9.07
C PHE A 428 0.58 23.53 -9.97
N PHE A 429 1.22 23.53 -11.13
CA PHE A 429 1.40 22.32 -11.89
C PHE A 429 2.88 21.99 -12.05
N VAL A 430 3.16 20.69 -12.21
CA VAL A 430 4.48 20.17 -12.58
C VAL A 430 4.44 19.75 -14.03
N PHE A 431 5.34 20.33 -14.84
CA PHE A 431 5.37 20.11 -16.27
C PHE A 431 6.38 19.01 -16.65
N TYR A 432 5.96 18.08 -17.46
CA TYR A 432 6.72 16.95 -17.99
C TYR A 432 6.75 17.01 -19.53
N PRO A 433 7.83 17.55 -20.16
CA PRO A 433 7.90 17.69 -21.60
C PRO A 433 8.02 16.35 -22.32
N ALA A 434 7.40 16.22 -23.49
CA ALA A 434 7.62 15.09 -24.37
C ALA A 434 9.05 15.07 -24.91
N LYS A 435 9.74 13.94 -24.77
CA LYS A 435 11.15 13.82 -25.23
C LYS A 435 11.22 13.78 -26.76
N GLY A 436 12.00 14.66 -27.36
CA GLY A 436 12.28 14.66 -28.79
C GLY A 436 11.11 15.13 -29.68
N VAL A 437 10.03 15.63 -29.11
CA VAL A 437 8.87 16.14 -29.86
C VAL A 437 8.79 17.66 -29.74
N GLN A 438 8.81 18.36 -30.84
CA GLN A 438 8.57 19.81 -30.91
C GLN A 438 7.08 20.09 -31.14
N ASN A 439 6.55 21.16 -30.54
CA ASN A 439 5.14 21.51 -30.59
C ASN A 439 4.25 20.30 -30.17
N ALA A 440 4.64 19.62 -29.09
CA ALA A 440 3.94 18.46 -28.60
C ALA A 440 2.51 18.81 -28.13
N PRO A 441 1.53 17.93 -28.33
CA PRO A 441 0.26 18.04 -27.60
C PRO A 441 0.53 17.94 -26.09
N VAL A 442 -0.36 18.54 -25.28
CA VAL A 442 -0.23 18.47 -23.82
C VAL A 442 -1.57 18.13 -23.18
N ALA A 443 -1.53 17.32 -22.12
CA ALA A 443 -2.70 17.13 -21.24
C ALA A 443 -2.41 17.65 -19.84
N VAL A 444 -3.36 18.42 -19.29
CA VAL A 444 -3.40 18.74 -17.87
C VAL A 444 -4.03 17.57 -17.14
N ILE A 445 -3.32 17.02 -16.18
CA ILE A 445 -3.74 15.85 -15.41
C ILE A 445 -4.36 16.33 -14.11
N PHE A 446 -5.59 15.88 -13.83
CA PHE A 446 -6.32 16.12 -12.59
C PHE A 446 -6.42 14.81 -11.79
N PRO A 447 -5.54 14.58 -10.82
CA PRO A 447 -5.62 13.39 -9.96
C PRO A 447 -6.95 13.34 -9.19
N GLY A 448 -7.45 12.14 -8.90
CA GLY A 448 -8.62 11.93 -8.05
C GLY A 448 -8.28 12.01 -6.56
N GLY A 449 -9.28 11.74 -5.73
CA GLY A 449 -9.16 11.77 -4.27
C GLY A 449 -10.35 12.43 -3.58
N GLY A 450 -11.53 12.42 -4.21
CA GLY A 450 -12.80 12.89 -3.63
C GLY A 450 -12.83 14.39 -3.31
N TYR A 451 -11.99 15.21 -3.92
CA TYR A 451 -11.71 16.60 -3.53
C TYR A 451 -11.19 16.76 -2.09
N SER A 452 -10.83 15.69 -1.40
CA SER A 452 -10.24 15.74 -0.06
C SER A 452 -8.72 15.67 -0.11
N VAL A 453 -8.19 14.91 -1.06
CA VAL A 453 -6.76 14.72 -1.35
C VAL A 453 -6.56 14.59 -2.87
N LEU A 454 -5.31 14.56 -3.32
CA LEU A 454 -4.96 14.26 -4.72
C LEU A 454 -4.04 13.03 -4.79
N GLY A 455 -4.36 12.06 -5.64
CA GLY A 455 -3.54 10.87 -5.90
C GLY A 455 -2.32 11.18 -6.75
N TRP A 456 -1.22 11.60 -6.15
CA TRP A 456 -0.06 12.19 -6.82
C TRP A 456 0.65 11.25 -7.80
N ASN A 457 0.99 10.03 -7.40
CA ASN A 457 1.72 9.11 -8.28
C ASN A 457 0.79 8.35 -9.23
N LYS A 458 -0.17 7.60 -8.70
CA LYS A 458 -1.04 6.69 -9.45
C LYS A 458 -1.85 7.39 -10.55
N GLU A 459 -2.37 8.57 -10.25
CA GLU A 459 -3.25 9.35 -11.12
C GLU A 459 -2.62 10.67 -11.57
N GLY A 460 -1.33 10.87 -11.25
CA GLY A 460 -0.53 12.03 -11.61
C GLY A 460 0.71 11.66 -12.38
N THR A 461 1.81 11.32 -11.69
CA THR A 461 3.12 11.12 -12.33
C THR A 461 3.18 9.89 -13.23
N GLU A 462 2.50 8.78 -12.88
CA GLU A 462 2.40 7.60 -13.73
C GLU A 462 1.66 7.91 -15.04
N VAL A 463 0.63 8.78 -14.97
CA VAL A 463 -0.12 9.24 -16.14
C VAL A 463 0.74 10.17 -17.01
N ALA A 464 1.54 11.04 -16.40
CA ALA A 464 2.50 11.87 -17.12
C ALA A 464 3.52 11.02 -17.89
N ALA A 465 4.00 9.91 -17.28
CA ALA A 465 4.87 8.94 -17.94
C ALA A 465 4.24 8.32 -19.17
N TRP A 466 3.01 7.88 -19.01
CA TRP A 466 2.25 7.27 -20.10
C TRP A 466 2.02 8.26 -21.26
N LEU A 467 1.68 9.53 -20.97
CA LEU A 467 1.54 10.56 -21.99
C LEU A 467 2.86 10.80 -22.72
N ASN A 468 3.98 10.91 -21.98
CA ASN A 468 5.30 11.09 -22.59
C ASN A 468 5.71 9.91 -23.49
N ALA A 469 5.41 8.67 -23.07
CA ALA A 469 5.64 7.47 -23.89
C ALA A 469 4.81 7.49 -25.20
N ASN A 470 3.71 8.26 -25.21
CA ASN A 470 2.85 8.47 -26.39
C ASN A 470 3.14 9.79 -27.12
N GLY A 471 4.28 10.42 -26.88
CA GLY A 471 4.73 11.64 -27.59
C GLY A 471 4.00 12.92 -27.17
N MET A 472 3.35 12.93 -26.01
CA MET A 472 2.64 14.08 -25.47
C MET A 472 3.35 14.63 -24.24
N SER A 473 3.34 15.95 -24.06
CA SER A 473 3.69 16.59 -22.80
C SER A 473 2.57 16.43 -21.76
N ALA A 474 2.91 16.58 -20.49
CA ALA A 474 1.95 16.49 -19.40
C ALA A 474 2.16 17.62 -18.38
N ALA A 475 1.07 18.06 -17.76
CA ALA A 475 1.09 19.01 -16.67
C ALA A 475 0.25 18.43 -15.51
N VAL A 476 0.88 17.89 -14.48
CA VAL A 476 0.17 17.38 -13.29
C VAL A 476 -0.25 18.57 -12.43
N LEU A 477 -1.54 18.81 -12.31
CA LEU A 477 -2.08 19.93 -11.56
C LEU A 477 -2.37 19.53 -10.12
N LEU A 478 -1.70 20.22 -9.19
CA LEU A 478 -2.07 20.20 -7.78
C LEU A 478 -3.12 21.30 -7.54
N TYR A 479 -4.36 20.97 -7.86
CA TYR A 479 -5.49 21.88 -7.63
C TYR A 479 -5.88 21.89 -6.16
N ARG A 480 -6.56 22.95 -5.73
CA ARG A 480 -6.90 23.17 -4.31
C ARG A 480 -7.83 22.11 -3.73
N ALA A 481 -7.41 21.54 -2.61
CA ALA A 481 -8.10 20.57 -1.78
C ALA A 481 -7.65 20.77 -0.30
N PRO A 482 -8.46 20.43 0.72
CA PRO A 482 -9.75 19.76 0.65
C PRO A 482 -10.95 20.71 0.42
N ASP A 483 -12.04 20.11 -0.09
CA ASP A 483 -13.40 20.71 -0.17
C ASP A 483 -13.49 22.08 -0.87
N GLN A 484 -12.74 22.28 -1.96
CA GLN A 484 -12.63 23.54 -2.67
C GLN A 484 -12.99 23.43 -4.17
N ARG A 485 -14.12 22.78 -4.53
CA ARG A 485 -14.51 22.52 -5.93
C ARG A 485 -14.49 23.76 -6.82
N LYS A 486 -15.04 24.88 -6.34
CA LYS A 486 -15.04 26.15 -7.10
C LYS A 486 -13.62 26.67 -7.32
N ALA A 487 -12.78 26.59 -6.30
CA ALA A 487 -11.38 26.98 -6.40
C ALA A 487 -10.58 26.05 -7.34
N ALA A 488 -10.85 24.74 -7.29
CA ALA A 488 -10.25 23.76 -8.21
C ALA A 488 -10.60 24.06 -9.68
N LEU A 489 -11.85 24.47 -9.97
CA LEU A 489 -12.24 24.91 -11.31
C LEU A 489 -11.45 26.15 -11.76
N CYS A 490 -11.27 27.14 -10.86
CA CYS A 490 -10.41 28.30 -11.15
C CYS A 490 -8.98 27.86 -11.51
N ASP A 491 -8.43 26.91 -10.75
CA ASP A 491 -7.07 26.40 -10.95
C ASP A 491 -6.94 25.65 -12.28
N ALA A 492 -7.91 24.83 -12.64
CA ALA A 492 -7.95 24.13 -13.93
C ALA A 492 -8.03 25.11 -15.12
N GLN A 493 -8.94 26.08 -15.07
CA GLN A 493 -9.06 27.12 -16.10
C GLN A 493 -7.77 27.94 -16.23
N ARG A 494 -7.13 28.27 -15.10
CA ARG A 494 -5.89 29.02 -15.05
C ARG A 494 -4.71 28.23 -15.63
N ALA A 495 -4.57 26.96 -15.28
CA ALA A 495 -3.52 26.09 -15.80
C ALA A 495 -3.54 26.00 -17.34
N ILE A 496 -4.72 25.81 -17.93
CA ILE A 496 -4.89 25.79 -19.38
C ILE A 496 -4.49 27.13 -20.01
N GLY A 497 -4.90 28.25 -19.44
CA GLY A 497 -4.54 29.58 -19.90
C GLY A 497 -3.02 29.84 -19.88
N LEU A 498 -2.36 29.45 -18.78
CA LEU A 498 -0.90 29.56 -18.64
C LEU A 498 -0.15 28.72 -19.67
N LEU A 499 -0.57 27.46 -19.88
CA LEU A 499 0.04 26.57 -20.89
C LEU A 499 -0.09 27.15 -22.29
N ARG A 500 -1.23 27.72 -22.66
CA ARG A 500 -1.44 28.34 -23.97
C ARG A 500 -0.62 29.60 -24.13
N ARG A 501 -0.60 30.49 -23.12
CA ARG A 501 0.21 31.72 -23.15
C ARG A 501 1.70 31.40 -23.31
N ASP A 502 2.18 30.43 -22.52
CA ASP A 502 3.60 30.11 -22.42
C ASP A 502 3.99 28.91 -23.33
N ALA A 503 3.20 28.62 -24.37
CA ALA A 503 3.35 27.44 -25.21
C ALA A 503 4.78 27.30 -25.80
N ALA A 504 5.39 28.39 -26.25
CA ALA A 504 6.75 28.38 -26.74
C ALA A 504 7.78 27.99 -25.67
N LYS A 505 7.59 28.45 -24.42
CA LYS A 505 8.45 28.09 -23.28
C LYS A 505 8.39 26.59 -22.97
N TYR A 506 7.22 25.98 -23.12
CA TYR A 506 7.01 24.57 -22.84
C TYR A 506 7.23 23.65 -24.06
N GLY A 507 7.46 24.22 -25.25
CA GLY A 507 7.61 23.45 -26.50
C GLY A 507 6.34 22.70 -26.90
N ILE A 508 5.16 23.25 -26.60
CA ILE A 508 3.86 22.63 -26.86
C ILE A 508 3.06 23.37 -27.96
N ASP A 509 2.11 22.65 -28.55
CA ASP A 509 1.14 23.23 -29.47
C ASP A 509 -0.03 23.86 -28.66
N PRO A 510 -0.22 25.21 -28.70
CA PRO A 510 -1.30 25.84 -27.97
C PRO A 510 -2.70 25.49 -28.45
N LYS A 511 -2.83 24.82 -29.60
CA LYS A 511 -4.10 24.34 -30.16
C LYS A 511 -4.39 22.88 -29.82
N LYS A 512 -3.50 22.20 -29.08
CA LYS A 512 -3.61 20.79 -28.66
C LYS A 512 -3.42 20.65 -27.15
N VAL A 513 -4.17 21.43 -26.38
CA VAL A 513 -4.17 21.43 -24.91
C VAL A 513 -5.43 20.74 -24.40
N GLY A 514 -5.31 19.53 -23.90
CA GLY A 514 -6.43 18.76 -23.36
C GLY A 514 -6.33 18.52 -21.85
N VAL A 515 -7.30 17.77 -21.34
CA VAL A 515 -7.37 17.39 -19.92
C VAL A 515 -7.60 15.90 -19.77
N ILE A 516 -7.01 15.32 -18.72
CA ILE A 516 -7.32 13.98 -18.26
C ILE A 516 -7.56 14.01 -16.76
N GLY A 517 -8.66 13.40 -16.32
CA GLY A 517 -9.02 13.40 -14.91
C GLY A 517 -9.49 12.05 -14.43
N PHE A 518 -9.29 11.79 -13.13
CA PHE A 518 -9.59 10.53 -12.49
C PHE A 518 -10.56 10.75 -11.31
N SER A 519 -11.68 10.01 -11.23
CA SER A 519 -12.64 10.15 -10.11
C SER A 519 -13.10 11.60 -9.90
N ALA A 520 -12.79 12.23 -8.77
CA ALA A 520 -13.03 13.65 -8.54
C ALA A 520 -12.29 14.56 -9.56
N GLY A 521 -11.11 14.15 -10.02
CA GLY A 521 -10.41 14.82 -11.12
C GLY A 521 -11.14 14.68 -12.47
N ALA A 522 -11.85 13.57 -12.69
CA ALA A 522 -12.72 13.41 -13.86
C ALA A 522 -13.93 14.35 -13.79
N ASN A 523 -14.51 14.55 -12.60
CA ASN A 523 -15.51 15.58 -12.36
C ASN A 523 -14.95 16.98 -12.70
N LEU A 524 -13.73 17.30 -12.29
CA LEU A 524 -13.06 18.56 -12.62
C LEU A 524 -12.80 18.69 -14.13
N ALA A 525 -12.44 17.59 -14.81
CA ALA A 525 -12.27 17.60 -16.27
C ALA A 525 -13.59 17.92 -16.98
N VAL A 526 -14.70 17.32 -16.55
CA VAL A 526 -16.03 17.68 -17.04
C VAL A 526 -16.39 19.13 -16.74
N ALA A 527 -16.13 19.57 -15.49
CA ALA A 527 -16.44 20.94 -15.08
C ALA A 527 -15.72 21.99 -15.94
N VAL A 528 -14.42 21.85 -16.20
CA VAL A 528 -13.68 22.79 -17.05
C VAL A 528 -14.06 22.68 -18.52
N SER A 529 -14.42 21.47 -18.98
CA SER A 529 -14.83 21.22 -20.37
C SER A 529 -16.21 21.79 -20.71
N THR A 530 -17.05 21.99 -19.72
CA THR A 530 -18.42 22.55 -19.89
C THR A 530 -18.56 24.01 -19.47
N ASN A 531 -17.64 24.51 -18.61
CA ASN A 531 -17.69 25.89 -18.09
C ASN A 531 -16.54 26.78 -18.61
N TRP A 532 -16.06 26.53 -19.81
CA TRP A 532 -14.92 27.26 -20.37
C TRP A 532 -15.24 28.66 -20.89
N ARG A 533 -16.51 28.98 -21.21
CA ARG A 533 -16.92 30.27 -21.78
C ARG A 533 -16.77 31.42 -20.81
N GLN A 534 -16.89 31.15 -19.53
CA GLN A 534 -16.72 32.12 -18.47
C GLN A 534 -15.76 31.61 -17.43
N ARG A 535 -14.76 32.44 -17.09
CA ARG A 535 -13.85 32.09 -16.00
C ARG A 535 -14.57 32.18 -14.65
N ALA A 536 -14.29 31.26 -13.75
CA ALA A 536 -14.86 31.22 -12.42
C ALA A 536 -14.18 32.24 -11.45
N TYR A 537 -13.29 33.07 -11.96
CA TYR A 537 -12.53 34.10 -11.22
C TYR A 537 -12.32 35.34 -12.08
N GLU A 538 -11.96 36.44 -11.43
CA GLU A 538 -11.65 37.72 -12.09
C GLU A 538 -10.30 37.65 -12.84
N ARG A 539 -10.20 38.39 -13.95
CA ARG A 539 -8.95 38.45 -14.75
C ARG A 539 -7.76 38.92 -13.90
N VAL A 540 -6.67 38.20 -13.97
CA VAL A 540 -5.42 38.42 -13.22
C VAL A 540 -4.33 38.99 -14.11
N ASP A 541 -4.08 38.38 -15.29
CA ASP A 541 -3.06 38.76 -16.26
C ASP A 541 -3.42 38.27 -17.69
N ASP A 542 -2.47 38.31 -18.63
CA ASP A 542 -2.62 37.96 -20.03
C ASP A 542 -2.85 36.44 -20.28
N ALA A 543 -2.57 35.57 -19.33
CA ALA A 543 -2.94 34.15 -19.44
C ALA A 543 -4.46 33.97 -19.42
N ASP A 544 -5.18 34.93 -18.84
CA ASP A 544 -6.66 34.91 -18.78
C ASP A 544 -7.31 35.40 -20.07
N ASP A 545 -6.54 35.98 -20.98
CA ASP A 545 -6.98 36.35 -22.32
C ASP A 545 -6.95 35.12 -23.28
N GLN A 546 -6.26 34.04 -22.86
CA GLN A 546 -6.24 32.79 -23.58
C GLN A 546 -7.50 31.97 -23.32
N SER A 547 -7.95 31.18 -24.29
CA SER A 547 -9.06 30.23 -24.09
C SER A 547 -8.71 29.22 -23.00
N CYS A 548 -9.61 29.00 -22.05
CA CYS A 548 -9.49 27.90 -21.09
C CYS A 548 -10.30 26.64 -21.51
N ARG A 549 -10.83 26.62 -22.75
CA ARG A 549 -11.49 25.43 -23.31
C ARG A 549 -10.45 24.36 -23.59
N PRO A 550 -10.55 23.13 -23.04
CA PRO A 550 -9.71 22.02 -23.48
C PRO A 550 -9.99 21.66 -24.95
N ASP A 551 -9.00 21.15 -25.68
CA ASP A 551 -9.18 20.68 -27.05
C ASP A 551 -9.67 19.22 -27.08
N PHE A 552 -9.46 18.47 -25.98
CA PHE A 552 -9.97 17.12 -25.73
C PHE A 552 -10.06 16.85 -24.22
N GLN A 553 -10.84 15.82 -23.84
CA GLN A 553 -10.99 15.42 -22.44
C GLN A 553 -11.01 13.90 -22.27
N LEU A 554 -10.41 13.41 -21.19
CA LEU A 554 -10.43 12.00 -20.78
C LEU A 554 -10.93 11.87 -19.33
N PRO A 555 -12.25 11.88 -19.08
CA PRO A 555 -12.82 11.58 -17.76
C PRO A 555 -12.80 10.07 -17.51
N ILE A 556 -11.94 9.61 -16.58
CA ILE A 556 -11.75 8.20 -16.25
C ILE A 556 -12.44 7.91 -14.91
N TYR A 557 -13.26 6.86 -14.86
CA TYR A 557 -14.17 6.54 -13.75
C TYR A 557 -14.82 7.78 -13.15
N LEU A 558 -15.65 8.40 -14.01
CA LEU A 558 -16.29 9.69 -13.73
C LEU A 558 -17.17 9.64 -12.48
N TRP A 559 -17.00 10.64 -11.61
CA TRP A 559 -17.72 10.78 -10.36
C TRP A 559 -18.60 12.02 -10.31
N ASP A 560 -19.82 11.89 -9.76
CA ASP A 560 -20.68 12.96 -9.21
C ASP A 560 -21.03 14.11 -10.16
N VAL A 561 -21.55 13.80 -11.36
CA VAL A 561 -22.11 14.81 -12.29
C VAL A 561 -23.63 14.74 -12.46
N LEU A 562 -24.31 13.75 -11.81
CA LEU A 562 -25.75 13.57 -11.94
C LEU A 562 -26.56 14.32 -10.90
N GLU A 563 -27.79 14.70 -11.25
CA GLU A 563 -28.77 15.18 -10.30
C GLU A 563 -29.08 14.10 -9.26
N ARG A 564 -29.06 14.46 -7.99
CA ARG A 564 -29.38 13.59 -6.85
C ARG A 564 -30.29 14.32 -5.89
N ASP A 565 -31.07 13.59 -5.10
CA ASP A 565 -31.75 14.17 -3.95
C ASP A 565 -30.75 14.79 -2.99
N ALA A 566 -31.02 16.01 -2.52
CA ALA A 566 -30.12 16.76 -1.64
C ALA A 566 -29.78 16.05 -0.31
N LYS A 567 -30.51 14.97 0.04
CA LYS A 567 -30.29 14.13 1.22
C LYS A 567 -29.63 12.78 0.92
N ALA A 568 -29.41 12.44 -0.36
CA ALA A 568 -28.79 11.19 -0.72
C ALA A 568 -27.27 11.25 -0.50
N GLU A 569 -26.71 10.23 0.16
CA GLU A 569 -25.25 10.06 0.20
C GLU A 569 -24.71 9.91 -1.24
N TRP A 570 -23.53 10.47 -1.51
CA TRP A 570 -22.92 10.49 -2.85
C TRP A 570 -22.63 9.08 -3.42
N ILE A 571 -22.59 8.03 -2.56
CA ILE A 571 -22.46 6.61 -2.92
C ILE A 571 -23.81 5.88 -2.98
N ALA A 572 -24.91 6.54 -2.57
CA ALA A 572 -26.22 5.89 -2.61
C ALA A 572 -26.59 5.51 -4.05
N PRO A 573 -27.12 4.31 -4.31
CA PRO A 573 -27.63 3.95 -5.61
C PRO A 573 -28.60 5.01 -6.12
N LEU A 574 -28.52 5.34 -7.41
CA LEU A 574 -29.54 6.17 -8.03
C LEU A 574 -30.88 5.48 -7.80
N GLN A 575 -31.84 6.17 -7.23
CA GLN A 575 -33.17 5.59 -7.01
C GLN A 575 -33.77 5.26 -8.39
N ASP A 576 -34.09 4.01 -8.61
CA ASP A 576 -34.88 3.60 -9.76
C ASP A 576 -36.33 4.07 -9.56
N ASN A 577 -36.54 5.34 -9.91
CA ASN A 577 -37.86 5.99 -9.90
C ASN A 577 -38.48 6.01 -11.30
N GLY A 578 -37.97 5.21 -12.22
CA GLY A 578 -38.40 5.15 -13.61
C GLY A 578 -38.04 6.40 -14.45
N LYS A 579 -37.20 7.31 -13.91
CA LYS A 579 -36.73 8.50 -14.63
C LYS A 579 -35.29 8.28 -15.10
N GLU A 580 -34.98 8.72 -16.31
CA GLU A 580 -33.60 8.72 -16.81
C GLU A 580 -32.73 9.67 -15.96
N PRO A 581 -31.51 9.25 -15.59
CA PRO A 581 -30.55 10.12 -14.91
C PRO A 581 -30.26 11.38 -15.73
N LYS A 582 -30.17 12.53 -15.08
CA LYS A 582 -29.86 13.82 -15.69
C LYS A 582 -28.53 14.37 -15.21
N ILE A 583 -27.82 15.04 -16.12
CA ILE A 583 -26.64 15.83 -15.77
C ILE A 583 -27.10 17.09 -15.00
N ARG A 584 -26.40 17.43 -13.92
CA ARG A 584 -26.64 18.67 -13.17
C ARG A 584 -26.44 19.90 -14.06
N ALA A 585 -27.30 20.91 -13.88
CA ALA A 585 -27.26 22.15 -14.63
C ALA A 585 -25.90 22.90 -14.57
N GLU A 586 -25.09 22.63 -13.57
CA GLU A 586 -23.74 23.19 -13.41
C GLU A 586 -22.73 22.62 -14.43
N TYR A 587 -23.08 21.58 -15.19
CA TYR A 587 -22.25 20.99 -16.27
C TYR A 587 -22.98 21.11 -17.62
N PRO A 588 -23.09 22.31 -18.20
CA PRO A 588 -23.82 22.54 -19.45
C PRO A 588 -23.07 21.89 -20.63
N VAL A 589 -23.65 20.82 -21.20
CA VAL A 589 -23.12 20.14 -22.38
C VAL A 589 -23.74 20.72 -23.64
N ASP A 590 -22.91 21.09 -24.63
CA ASP A 590 -23.34 21.59 -25.94
C ASP A 590 -22.40 21.12 -27.07
N ALA A 591 -22.65 21.55 -28.29
CA ALA A 591 -21.90 21.14 -29.50
C ALA A 591 -20.41 21.59 -29.46
N GLU A 592 -20.05 22.59 -28.63
CA GLU A 592 -18.67 23.07 -28.48
C GLU A 592 -17.95 22.42 -27.29
N THR A 593 -18.62 21.55 -26.52
CA THR A 593 -17.96 20.72 -25.51
C THR A 593 -16.89 19.84 -26.20
N PRO A 594 -15.67 19.72 -25.63
CA PRO A 594 -14.56 19.00 -26.26
C PRO A 594 -14.87 17.52 -26.54
N PRO A 595 -14.25 16.91 -27.59
CA PRO A 595 -14.25 15.48 -27.79
C PRO A 595 -13.81 14.74 -26.52
N ALA A 596 -14.44 13.60 -26.23
CA ALA A 596 -14.21 12.88 -24.97
C ALA A 596 -13.89 11.40 -25.19
N PHE A 597 -12.90 10.91 -24.44
CA PHE A 597 -12.69 9.48 -24.20
C PHE A 597 -13.07 9.15 -22.76
N LEU A 598 -14.07 8.30 -22.57
CA LEU A 598 -14.56 7.91 -21.24
C LEU A 598 -14.26 6.43 -20.99
N ALA A 599 -13.85 6.08 -19.77
CA ALA A 599 -13.63 4.70 -19.38
C ALA A 599 -14.08 4.46 -17.93
N GLN A 600 -14.83 3.37 -17.72
CA GLN A 600 -15.26 2.95 -16.37
C GLN A 600 -15.51 1.45 -16.29
N ALA A 601 -15.23 0.83 -15.13
CA ALA A 601 -15.61 -0.54 -14.83
C ALA A 601 -17.08 -0.63 -14.41
N LYS A 602 -17.77 -1.72 -14.79
CA LYS A 602 -19.21 -1.89 -14.46
C LYS A 602 -19.48 -2.17 -12.99
N ASP A 603 -18.47 -2.64 -12.25
CA ASP A 603 -18.51 -2.88 -10.81
C ASP A 603 -17.97 -1.70 -9.98
N ASP A 604 -17.78 -0.53 -10.59
CA ASP A 604 -17.35 0.70 -9.92
C ASP A 604 -18.46 1.24 -9.02
N PHE A 605 -18.15 1.53 -7.77
CA PHE A 605 -19.11 2.11 -6.82
C PHE A 605 -19.59 3.52 -7.22
N CYS A 606 -18.85 4.23 -8.07
CA CYS A 606 -19.25 5.54 -8.61
C CYS A 606 -20.36 5.46 -9.67
N GLN A 607 -20.93 4.30 -9.91
CA GLN A 607 -22.04 3.99 -10.80
C GLN A 607 -21.79 4.40 -12.27
N ILE A 608 -21.86 3.43 -13.13
CA ILE A 608 -21.62 3.61 -14.58
C ILE A 608 -22.59 4.59 -15.23
N GLU A 609 -23.76 4.81 -14.60
CA GLU A 609 -24.77 5.79 -15.05
C GLU A 609 -24.18 7.19 -15.13
N THR A 610 -23.24 7.54 -14.26
CA THR A 610 -22.55 8.84 -14.32
C THR A 610 -21.83 9.02 -15.65
N THR A 611 -21.03 8.04 -16.04
CA THR A 611 -20.25 8.08 -17.30
C THR A 611 -21.15 7.89 -18.52
N THR A 612 -22.10 6.97 -18.48
CA THR A 612 -22.98 6.69 -19.63
C THR A 612 -23.95 7.84 -19.90
N THR A 613 -24.47 8.50 -18.86
CA THR A 613 -25.34 9.67 -19.03
C THR A 613 -24.57 10.86 -19.61
N TYR A 614 -23.34 11.09 -19.13
CA TYR A 614 -22.50 12.16 -19.70
C TYR A 614 -22.17 11.86 -21.18
N PHE A 615 -21.83 10.62 -21.52
CA PHE A 615 -21.59 10.23 -22.91
C PHE A 615 -22.83 10.44 -23.80
N ARG A 616 -24.03 10.05 -23.35
CA ARG A 616 -25.29 10.32 -24.08
C ARG A 616 -25.53 11.81 -24.26
N ALA A 617 -25.25 12.64 -23.25
CA ALA A 617 -25.37 14.09 -23.36
C ALA A 617 -24.44 14.67 -24.45
N LEU A 618 -23.19 14.20 -24.52
CA LEU A 618 -22.22 14.58 -25.55
C LEU A 618 -22.74 14.19 -26.95
N GLN A 619 -23.28 12.97 -27.11
CA GLN A 619 -23.87 12.52 -28.39
C GLN A 619 -25.10 13.35 -28.78
N ALA A 620 -26.00 13.61 -27.82
CA ALA A 620 -27.20 14.42 -28.05
C ALA A 620 -26.87 15.88 -28.45
N ALA A 621 -25.78 16.42 -27.89
CA ALA A 621 -25.25 17.74 -28.25
C ALA A 621 -24.49 17.75 -29.59
N GLY A 622 -24.28 16.61 -30.23
CA GLY A 622 -23.60 16.49 -31.51
C GLY A 622 -22.07 16.55 -31.44
N VAL A 623 -21.48 16.39 -30.25
CA VAL A 623 -20.01 16.38 -30.07
C VAL A 623 -19.42 15.19 -30.85
N LYS A 624 -18.46 15.47 -31.73
CA LYS A 624 -17.79 14.46 -32.55
C LYS A 624 -16.62 13.80 -31.86
N ASN A 625 -16.20 12.64 -32.36
CA ASN A 625 -15.00 11.92 -31.87
C ASN A 625 -15.06 11.54 -30.38
N CYS A 626 -16.25 11.24 -29.86
CA CYS A 626 -16.38 10.70 -28.50
C CYS A 626 -16.28 9.18 -28.49
N HIS A 627 -15.63 8.63 -27.47
CA HIS A 627 -15.49 7.19 -27.24
C HIS A 627 -15.93 6.86 -25.81
N LEU A 628 -16.58 5.71 -25.64
CA LEU A 628 -16.96 5.17 -24.32
C LEU A 628 -16.49 3.72 -24.21
N GLU A 629 -15.65 3.44 -23.21
CA GLU A 629 -15.21 2.08 -22.88
C GLU A 629 -15.78 1.65 -21.52
N LEU A 630 -16.57 0.60 -21.51
CA LEU A 630 -17.15 0.01 -20.29
C LEU A 630 -16.58 -1.38 -20.06
N MET A 631 -15.60 -1.47 -19.16
CA MET A 631 -14.95 -2.73 -18.80
C MET A 631 -15.83 -3.58 -17.88
N ALA A 632 -15.72 -4.91 -18.01
CA ALA A 632 -16.61 -5.86 -17.31
C ALA A 632 -16.50 -5.74 -15.77
N PHE A 633 -15.29 -5.58 -15.26
CA PHE A 633 -14.97 -5.38 -13.83
C PHE A 633 -13.60 -4.72 -13.68
N GLY A 634 -13.25 -4.31 -12.46
CA GLY A 634 -11.98 -3.67 -12.09
C GLY A 634 -12.12 -2.63 -10.98
N GLY A 635 -13.36 -2.38 -10.54
CA GLY A 635 -13.67 -1.47 -9.46
C GLY A 635 -13.37 -0.01 -9.77
N HIS A 636 -13.01 0.77 -8.75
CA HIS A 636 -12.70 2.19 -8.82
C HIS A 636 -11.20 2.46 -8.59
N GLY A 637 -10.67 3.51 -9.20
CA GLY A 637 -9.32 3.98 -8.91
C GLY A 637 -8.21 3.05 -9.45
N TYR A 638 -8.42 2.36 -10.57
CA TYR A 638 -7.42 1.46 -11.16
C TYR A 638 -6.21 2.20 -11.76
N GLY A 639 -6.32 3.48 -12.14
CA GLY A 639 -5.22 4.24 -12.75
C GLY A 639 -4.69 3.58 -14.03
N LEU A 640 -3.36 3.54 -14.18
CA LEU A 640 -2.66 2.88 -15.29
C LEU A 640 -2.05 1.52 -14.92
N ARG A 641 -2.19 1.11 -13.66
CA ARG A 641 -1.53 -0.11 -13.15
C ARG A 641 -2.20 -1.35 -13.70
N LYS A 642 -1.44 -2.14 -14.45
CA LYS A 642 -1.94 -3.40 -15.05
C LYS A 642 -1.92 -4.51 -14.00
N VAL A 643 -3.10 -5.04 -13.69
CA VAL A 643 -3.30 -6.05 -12.64
C VAL A 643 -3.97 -7.32 -13.14
N GLY A 644 -4.06 -7.50 -14.47
CA GLY A 644 -4.72 -8.65 -15.10
C GLY A 644 -6.24 -8.51 -15.18
N ASN A 645 -6.77 -7.31 -15.03
CA ASN A 645 -8.21 -7.00 -15.09
C ASN A 645 -8.61 -6.47 -16.47
N PRO A 646 -9.90 -6.53 -16.83
CA PRO A 646 -10.40 -5.87 -18.04
C PRO A 646 -10.07 -4.38 -18.14
N THR A 647 -9.87 -3.70 -17.00
CA THR A 647 -9.45 -2.31 -16.95
C THR A 647 -8.03 -2.05 -17.49
N ASP A 648 -7.21 -3.07 -17.68
CA ASP A 648 -5.84 -2.90 -18.18
C ASP A 648 -5.77 -2.39 -19.64
N VAL A 649 -6.87 -2.50 -20.38
CA VAL A 649 -6.91 -2.14 -21.81
C VAL A 649 -7.20 -0.67 -22.08
N TRP A 650 -7.80 0.06 -21.12
CA TRP A 650 -8.30 1.42 -21.39
C TRP A 650 -7.20 2.39 -21.83
N SER A 651 -6.01 2.27 -21.27
CA SER A 651 -4.90 3.17 -21.59
C SER A 651 -4.38 2.98 -23.03
N ASP A 652 -4.39 1.74 -23.51
CA ASP A 652 -3.98 1.45 -24.89
C ASP A 652 -5.03 1.99 -25.87
N LEU A 653 -6.32 1.80 -25.59
CA LEU A 653 -7.43 2.37 -26.37
C LEU A 653 -7.43 3.91 -26.36
N ALA A 654 -7.14 4.52 -25.20
CA ALA A 654 -7.04 5.96 -25.07
C ALA A 654 -5.85 6.52 -25.87
N ALA A 655 -4.70 5.83 -25.88
CA ALA A 655 -3.54 6.23 -26.67
C ALA A 655 -3.86 6.20 -28.18
N ASP A 656 -4.53 5.16 -28.66
CA ASP A 656 -4.96 5.06 -30.06
C ASP A 656 -5.99 6.14 -30.41
N TRP A 657 -6.93 6.43 -29.53
CA TRP A 657 -7.90 7.50 -29.70
C TRP A 657 -7.21 8.87 -29.79
N LEU A 658 -6.29 9.19 -28.85
CA LEU A 658 -5.52 10.43 -28.86
C LEU A 658 -4.69 10.58 -30.16
N LYS A 659 -4.00 9.52 -30.57
CA LYS A 659 -3.21 9.51 -31.80
C LYS A 659 -4.07 9.81 -33.04
N ASN A 660 -5.30 9.34 -33.09
CA ASN A 660 -6.20 9.61 -34.21
C ASN A 660 -6.81 11.02 -34.15
N LEU A 661 -7.13 11.51 -32.93
CA LEU A 661 -7.72 12.83 -32.73
C LEU A 661 -6.72 13.96 -33.00
N LEU A 662 -5.43 13.76 -32.68
CA LEU A 662 -4.38 14.81 -32.69
C LEU A 662 -3.52 14.82 -33.98
N LYS A 663 -3.87 13.97 -34.96
CA LYS A 663 -3.27 14.07 -36.31
C LYS A 663 -3.62 15.41 -36.91
#